data_c3bcd28246eb1388ccabab18f7655b78
#
_entry.id   c3bcd28246eb1388ccabab18f7655b78
#
_cell.length_a   1.000
_cell.length_b   1.000
_cell.length_c   1.000
_cell.angle_alpha   90.00
_cell.angle_beta   90.00
_cell.angle_gamma   90.00
#
_symmetry.space_group_name_H-M   'P 1'
#
loop_
_entity.id
_entity.type
_entity.pdbx_description
1 polymer ?
#
loop_
_entity_poly.entity_id
_entity_poly.type
_entity_poly.pdbx_seq_one_letter_code
_entity_poly.pdbx_strand_id
1 'polypeptide(L)'
;MGLTRVPGLLFGGDYNPEQWPEEVWEQDMRLMAEAGVNIATVAVFSWSRLESAPGVHDFGWLDRVLDLLHAHGIAADLATATATPPPWLVRRHPEVRPVDAGGTVLEFGSRQGYCPSSPVFRDGTVRLARAMAERYRDHPALAMWHIGNEYADHTVECFCEESARHFRRWLQARYGTLEGLNSAWGTSCWGQHYTGWTQVNPPRKAPGPVNPAQLLDWRRFSSDALLACFGAEREVLKEVTPDIPVTTNFMSILHHLDYWKWAAAEDLVSDDAYPDPADPRAHVKAALSYDLMRSLKRQPWLLLESAPGAVSWRRVNVPKEPGVMRLHSLQALAHGSDGVMFFQWRQARYGPEKFHSAMLPHAGTDSRQWRETLALGADVRRLAEVAGATTAADVALVLDWESWWGLEAPESLPSDRLRLHALLLSWYAPLHARGIAVDLAPPGRDLSSYKVVIVANLYLCTAEQAANLASFPGRLVVGPFSGVVDAADQVHEGGAPGPLRELLGVRAEEFWPIPDGRTQDVVMRDGTRLTARTWSEWLDVDDAQVVARYRGGPLDGRAAVTRRGTATYLGCLPDDLTPVLDEVLAAAGVTGTDLPEGVEACRRGDFLFLLNHGAQPATVPLPAPGTDLLTGRLLTGRVVIAPRDAVVLKH
;
A
#
# COMPACT_ATOMS: atom_id res chain seq x y z
N MET A 1 -10.20 21.44 -7.68
CA MET A 1 -11.48 20.83 -7.27
C MET A 1 -11.11 19.85 -6.17
N GLY A 2 -11.79 19.81 -5.02
CA GLY A 2 -11.48 18.85 -3.96
C GLY A 2 -11.69 17.40 -4.43
N LEU A 3 -11.06 16.43 -3.75
CA LEU A 3 -11.22 15.00 -4.06
C LEU A 3 -12.67 14.52 -3.89
N THR A 4 -13.41 15.16 -2.98
CA THR A 4 -14.80 14.84 -2.64
C THR A 4 -15.65 16.10 -2.68
N ARG A 5 -16.97 15.95 -2.46
CA ARG A 5 -17.91 17.07 -2.32
C ARG A 5 -17.77 17.80 -0.97
N VAL A 6 -16.98 17.30 -0.04
CA VAL A 6 -16.75 17.90 1.28
C VAL A 6 -15.58 18.88 1.19
N PRO A 7 -15.76 20.15 1.59
CA PRO A 7 -14.68 21.14 1.55
C PRO A 7 -13.65 20.91 2.66
N GLY A 8 -12.38 21.16 2.35
CA GLY A 8 -11.27 21.05 3.29
C GLY A 8 -10.80 19.63 3.53
N LEU A 9 -10.16 19.40 4.67
CA LEU A 9 -9.71 18.08 5.09
C LEU A 9 -10.87 17.26 5.68
N LEU A 10 -10.89 15.96 5.37
CA LEU A 10 -11.87 15.02 5.92
C LEU A 10 -11.44 14.58 7.33
N PHE A 11 -12.42 14.48 8.24
CA PHE A 11 -12.22 13.95 9.58
C PHE A 11 -13.43 13.13 10.01
N GLY A 12 -13.23 11.88 10.39
CA GLY A 12 -14.30 10.99 10.78
C GLY A 12 -13.87 9.55 11.00
N GLY A 13 -14.72 8.62 10.62
CA GLY A 13 -14.42 7.19 10.72
C GLY A 13 -15.63 6.32 10.41
N ASP A 14 -15.43 5.02 10.53
CA ASP A 14 -16.45 4.01 10.31
C ASP A 14 -17.54 4.11 11.37
N TYR A 15 -18.74 4.29 10.91
CA TYR A 15 -19.92 4.33 11.73
C TYR A 15 -20.81 3.12 11.46
N ASN A 16 -20.99 2.29 12.48
CA ASN A 16 -21.76 1.06 12.42
C ASN A 16 -23.07 1.20 13.25
N PRO A 17 -24.03 2.06 12.82
CA PRO A 17 -25.27 2.32 13.58
C PRO A 17 -26.12 1.06 13.74
N GLU A 18 -26.01 0.11 12.81
CA GLU A 18 -26.72 -1.17 12.85
C GLU A 18 -26.35 -2.05 14.05
N GLN A 19 -25.23 -1.76 14.72
CA GLN A 19 -24.81 -2.44 15.95
C GLN A 19 -25.42 -1.84 17.21
N TRP A 20 -26.17 -0.74 17.10
CA TRP A 20 -26.69 0.04 18.22
C TRP A 20 -28.19 0.29 18.07
N PRO A 21 -28.95 0.42 19.17
CA PRO A 21 -30.35 0.83 19.10
C PRO A 21 -30.46 2.28 18.61
N GLU A 22 -31.59 2.61 17.96
CA GLU A 22 -31.79 3.90 17.29
C GLU A 22 -31.66 5.13 18.21
N GLU A 23 -32.00 4.97 19.49
CA GLU A 23 -31.88 6.03 20.50
C GLU A 23 -30.44 6.52 20.69
N VAL A 24 -29.45 5.69 20.31
CA VAL A 24 -28.02 6.02 20.37
C VAL A 24 -27.61 6.89 19.16
N TRP A 25 -28.27 6.76 18.01
CA TRP A 25 -27.85 7.43 16.78
C TRP A 25 -27.86 8.96 16.90
N GLU A 26 -28.90 9.55 17.47
CA GLU A 26 -28.93 11.01 17.69
C GLU A 26 -27.85 11.48 18.69
N GLN A 27 -27.52 10.67 19.69
CA GLN A 27 -26.41 10.97 20.57
C GLN A 27 -25.08 10.95 19.79
N ASP A 28 -24.91 9.96 18.91
CA ASP A 28 -23.69 9.85 18.09
C ASP A 28 -23.55 11.05 17.16
N MET A 29 -24.62 11.51 16.51
CA MET A 29 -24.57 12.70 15.65
C MET A 29 -24.14 13.94 16.40
N ARG A 30 -24.67 14.16 17.61
CA ARG A 30 -24.24 15.31 18.46
C ARG A 30 -22.77 15.24 18.84
N LEU A 31 -22.29 14.04 19.24
CA LEU A 31 -20.90 13.84 19.62
C LEU A 31 -19.96 13.93 18.40
N MET A 32 -20.38 13.44 17.22
CA MET A 32 -19.64 13.62 15.96
C MET A 32 -19.48 15.12 15.64
N ALA A 33 -20.56 15.88 15.70
CA ALA A 33 -20.52 17.32 15.46
C ALA A 33 -19.63 18.05 16.48
N GLU A 34 -19.68 17.67 17.76
CA GLU A 34 -18.80 18.18 18.81
C GLU A 34 -17.32 17.91 18.50
N ALA A 35 -17.01 16.68 18.04
CA ALA A 35 -15.67 16.29 17.64
C ALA A 35 -15.19 16.94 16.34
N GLY A 36 -16.11 17.53 15.57
CA GLY A 36 -15.81 18.15 14.27
C GLY A 36 -15.71 17.14 13.13
N VAL A 37 -16.35 15.98 13.29
CA VAL A 37 -16.52 15.00 12.22
C VAL A 37 -17.32 15.63 11.08
N ASN A 38 -16.83 15.49 9.86
CA ASN A 38 -17.49 16.02 8.64
C ASN A 38 -17.81 14.93 7.61
N ILE A 39 -17.38 13.69 7.85
CA ILE A 39 -17.68 12.52 7.03
C ILE A 39 -17.72 11.26 7.89
N ALA A 40 -18.57 10.30 7.53
CA ALA A 40 -18.64 8.98 8.16
C ALA A 40 -18.79 7.89 7.08
N THR A 41 -18.00 6.81 7.19
CA THR A 41 -18.16 5.60 6.39
C THR A 41 -19.28 4.77 6.99
N VAL A 42 -20.27 4.38 6.19
CA VAL A 42 -21.45 3.65 6.68
C VAL A 42 -21.79 2.45 5.82
N ALA A 43 -22.39 1.45 6.43
CA ALA A 43 -22.97 0.25 5.81
C ALA A 43 -21.97 -0.80 5.27
N VAL A 44 -20.69 -0.76 5.60
CA VAL A 44 -19.64 -1.64 5.05
C VAL A 44 -20.03 -3.12 5.06
N PHE A 45 -20.56 -3.63 6.18
CA PHE A 45 -20.92 -5.04 6.37
C PHE A 45 -22.44 -5.30 6.42
N SER A 46 -23.25 -4.39 5.86
CA SER A 46 -24.69 -4.36 6.07
C SER A 46 -25.53 -5.13 5.05
N TRP A 47 -24.93 -5.92 4.13
CA TRP A 47 -25.67 -6.60 3.06
C TRP A 47 -26.87 -7.38 3.59
N SER A 48 -26.70 -8.24 4.60
CA SER A 48 -27.77 -9.07 5.14
C SER A 48 -28.91 -8.27 5.78
N ARG A 49 -28.66 -7.04 6.21
CA ARG A 49 -29.66 -6.12 6.75
C ARG A 49 -30.35 -5.31 5.66
N LEU A 50 -29.63 -4.98 4.59
CA LEU A 50 -30.18 -4.26 3.44
C LEU A 50 -30.97 -5.15 2.49
N GLU A 51 -30.57 -6.43 2.36
CA GLU A 51 -31.25 -7.42 1.53
C GLU A 51 -31.42 -8.72 2.33
N SER A 52 -32.61 -8.91 2.92
CA SER A 52 -32.95 -10.06 3.78
C SER A 52 -33.21 -11.35 3.01
N ALA A 53 -33.56 -11.25 1.70
CA ALA A 53 -33.71 -12.31 0.72
C ALA A 53 -33.52 -11.71 -0.68
N PRO A 54 -33.27 -12.53 -1.73
CA PRO A 54 -33.02 -12.02 -3.06
C PRO A 54 -34.04 -11.00 -3.55
N GLY A 55 -33.62 -9.74 -3.74
CA GLY A 55 -34.48 -8.64 -4.19
C GLY A 55 -35.44 -8.09 -3.13
N VAL A 56 -35.38 -8.55 -1.88
CA VAL A 56 -36.19 -8.04 -0.77
C VAL A 56 -35.34 -7.08 0.06
N HIS A 57 -35.47 -5.80 -0.25
CA HIS A 57 -34.65 -4.75 0.35
C HIS A 57 -35.36 -4.08 1.55
N ASP A 58 -34.59 -3.75 2.59
CA ASP A 58 -34.97 -2.87 3.70
C ASP A 58 -33.94 -1.76 3.86
N PHE A 59 -34.22 -0.60 3.28
CA PHE A 59 -33.37 0.57 3.36
C PHE A 59 -33.80 1.55 4.47
N GLY A 60 -34.92 1.33 5.15
CA GLY A 60 -35.54 2.33 6.04
C GLY A 60 -34.64 2.77 7.20
N TRP A 61 -33.81 1.91 7.73
CA TRP A 61 -32.83 2.26 8.75
C TRP A 61 -31.68 3.12 8.21
N LEU A 62 -31.20 2.81 6.98
CA LEU A 62 -30.11 3.54 6.33
C LEU A 62 -30.58 4.92 5.86
N ASP A 63 -31.83 5.04 5.39
CA ASP A 63 -32.45 6.33 5.07
C ASP A 63 -32.36 7.27 6.27
N ARG A 64 -32.79 6.79 7.46
CA ARG A 64 -32.73 7.60 8.70
C ARG A 64 -31.34 7.98 9.12
N VAL A 65 -30.36 7.07 8.95
CA VAL A 65 -28.96 7.36 9.28
C VAL A 65 -28.39 8.44 8.36
N LEU A 66 -28.64 8.35 7.06
CA LEU A 66 -28.19 9.35 6.09
C LEU A 66 -28.88 10.72 6.30
N ASP A 67 -30.19 10.72 6.61
CA ASP A 67 -30.91 11.94 6.99
C ASP A 67 -30.32 12.60 8.24
N LEU A 68 -30.00 11.79 9.27
CA LEU A 68 -29.38 12.28 10.50
C LEU A 68 -27.98 12.86 10.25
N LEU A 69 -27.14 12.17 9.47
CA LEU A 69 -25.83 12.67 9.07
C LEU A 69 -25.96 14.03 8.36
N HIS A 70 -26.84 14.12 7.35
CA HIS A 70 -27.10 15.36 6.63
C HIS A 70 -27.57 16.49 7.54
N ALA A 71 -28.52 16.22 8.44
CA ALA A 71 -29.05 17.21 9.39
C ALA A 71 -27.98 17.78 10.32
N HIS A 72 -26.90 17.04 10.57
CA HIS A 72 -25.76 17.48 11.38
C HIS A 72 -24.56 17.98 10.55
N GLY A 73 -24.72 18.12 9.22
CA GLY A 73 -23.65 18.60 8.33
C GLY A 73 -22.53 17.59 8.12
N ILE A 74 -22.80 16.30 8.31
CA ILE A 74 -21.85 15.20 8.13
C ILE A 74 -22.15 14.52 6.80
N ALA A 75 -21.15 14.37 5.97
CA ALA A 75 -21.25 13.65 4.70
C ALA A 75 -21.13 12.12 4.91
N ALA A 76 -21.59 11.36 3.95
CA ALA A 76 -21.46 9.91 3.94
C ALA A 76 -20.46 9.45 2.87
N ASP A 77 -19.49 8.65 3.30
CA ASP A 77 -18.81 7.67 2.50
C ASP A 77 -19.65 6.40 2.55
N LEU A 78 -20.45 6.17 1.49
CA LEU A 78 -21.47 5.12 1.50
C LEU A 78 -20.92 3.84 0.89
N ALA A 79 -20.76 2.81 1.73
CA ALA A 79 -20.30 1.51 1.25
C ALA A 79 -21.40 0.76 0.50
N THR A 80 -21.00 -0.03 -0.51
CA THR A 80 -21.91 -0.93 -1.26
C THR A 80 -22.37 -2.13 -0.44
N ALA A 81 -21.89 -2.27 0.80
CA ALA A 81 -22.19 -3.33 1.76
C ALA A 81 -21.78 -4.75 1.33
N THR A 82 -20.96 -4.88 0.29
CA THR A 82 -20.68 -6.17 -0.38
C THR A 82 -19.45 -6.90 0.15
N ALA A 83 -18.77 -6.37 1.17
CA ALA A 83 -17.59 -6.97 1.79
C ALA A 83 -17.83 -8.38 2.36
N THR A 84 -19.07 -8.69 2.74
CA THR A 84 -19.43 -10.02 3.27
C THR A 84 -20.74 -10.50 2.65
N PRO A 85 -20.76 -11.68 1.98
CA PRO A 85 -22.00 -12.23 1.44
C PRO A 85 -22.98 -12.55 2.57
N PRO A 86 -24.31 -12.33 2.38
CA PRO A 86 -25.29 -12.61 3.44
C PRO A 86 -25.51 -14.11 3.65
N PRO A 87 -25.92 -14.54 4.86
CA PRO A 87 -26.14 -15.95 5.17
C PRO A 87 -27.09 -16.68 4.22
N TRP A 88 -28.14 -16.00 3.76
CA TRP A 88 -29.11 -16.58 2.83
C TRP A 88 -28.50 -16.90 1.45
N LEU A 89 -27.52 -16.06 0.98
CA LEU A 89 -26.83 -16.28 -0.27
C LEU A 89 -25.95 -17.53 -0.18
N VAL A 90 -25.12 -17.61 0.87
CA VAL A 90 -24.24 -18.77 1.10
C VAL A 90 -25.04 -20.05 1.34
N ARG A 91 -26.18 -19.97 2.02
CA ARG A 91 -27.08 -21.10 2.24
C ARG A 91 -27.70 -21.62 0.93
N ARG A 92 -28.09 -20.72 0.03
CA ARG A 92 -28.71 -21.06 -1.25
C ARG A 92 -27.68 -21.52 -2.29
N HIS A 93 -26.50 -20.94 -2.23
CA HIS A 93 -25.40 -21.09 -3.17
C HIS A 93 -24.10 -21.41 -2.41
N PRO A 94 -23.95 -22.61 -1.86
CA PRO A 94 -22.77 -22.97 -1.06
C PRO A 94 -21.46 -22.94 -1.88
N GLU A 95 -21.54 -22.97 -3.20
CA GLU A 95 -20.42 -22.84 -4.15
C GLU A 95 -19.81 -21.41 -4.19
N VAL A 96 -20.46 -20.43 -3.55
CA VAL A 96 -19.89 -19.08 -3.39
C VAL A 96 -18.67 -19.10 -2.45
N ARG A 97 -18.60 -20.06 -1.53
CA ARG A 97 -17.51 -20.12 -0.56
C ARG A 97 -16.16 -20.34 -1.20
N PRO A 98 -15.10 -19.71 -0.71
CA PRO A 98 -13.76 -19.88 -1.24
C PRO A 98 -13.20 -21.27 -0.89
N VAL A 99 -12.29 -21.75 -1.74
CA VAL A 99 -11.57 -23.01 -1.55
C VAL A 99 -10.08 -22.71 -1.47
N ASP A 100 -9.40 -23.20 -0.44
CA ASP A 100 -7.96 -23.04 -0.28
C ASP A 100 -7.14 -23.94 -1.23
N ALA A 101 -5.82 -23.74 -1.26
CA ALA A 101 -4.93 -24.53 -2.12
C ALA A 101 -4.94 -26.04 -1.78
N GLY A 102 -5.32 -26.41 -0.57
CA GLY A 102 -5.46 -27.80 -0.12
C GLY A 102 -6.80 -28.45 -0.51
N GLY A 103 -7.72 -27.70 -1.09
CA GLY A 103 -9.06 -28.15 -1.47
C GLY A 103 -10.10 -28.03 -0.34
N THR A 104 -9.77 -27.37 0.77
CA THR A 104 -10.71 -27.14 1.87
C THR A 104 -11.66 -26.01 1.49
N VAL A 105 -12.96 -26.26 1.59
CA VAL A 105 -13.97 -25.21 1.47
C VAL A 105 -14.00 -24.42 2.78
N LEU A 106 -13.78 -23.12 2.71
CA LEU A 106 -13.80 -22.24 3.88
C LEU A 106 -15.24 -21.93 4.27
N GLU A 107 -15.53 -21.99 5.58
CA GLU A 107 -16.89 -21.80 6.08
C GLU A 107 -17.29 -20.33 6.20
N PHE A 108 -18.60 -20.11 6.18
CA PHE A 108 -19.22 -18.84 6.50
C PHE A 108 -19.03 -18.50 7.99
N GLY A 109 -18.95 -17.20 8.29
CA GLY A 109 -18.87 -16.71 9.69
C GLY A 109 -17.73 -15.71 9.91
N SER A 110 -17.01 -15.36 8.85
CA SER A 110 -16.03 -14.28 8.81
C SER A 110 -16.35 -13.34 7.64
N ARG A 111 -15.63 -12.23 7.53
CA ARG A 111 -15.74 -11.33 6.38
C ARG A 111 -15.03 -11.90 5.15
N GLN A 112 -15.35 -11.41 3.94
CA GLN A 112 -14.77 -11.80 2.64
C GLN A 112 -14.88 -13.31 2.32
N GLY A 113 -15.89 -13.99 2.84
CA GLY A 113 -16.09 -15.44 2.63
C GLY A 113 -16.69 -15.77 1.27
N TYR A 114 -16.09 -15.31 0.16
CA TYR A 114 -16.58 -15.52 -1.20
C TYR A 114 -15.47 -15.85 -2.20
N CYS A 115 -15.83 -16.60 -3.25
CA CYS A 115 -14.98 -16.81 -4.40
C CYS A 115 -15.08 -15.60 -5.35
N PRO A 116 -13.98 -14.89 -5.67
CA PRO A 116 -14.03 -13.74 -6.58
C PRO A 116 -14.49 -14.06 -8.00
N SER A 117 -14.37 -15.34 -8.41
CA SER A 117 -14.81 -15.82 -9.71
C SER A 117 -16.28 -16.27 -9.73
N SER A 118 -16.98 -16.27 -8.59
CA SER A 118 -18.38 -16.72 -8.51
C SER A 118 -19.32 -15.78 -9.26
N PRO A 119 -20.03 -16.22 -10.29
CA PRO A 119 -21.02 -15.38 -10.96
C PRO A 119 -22.17 -15.02 -10.03
N VAL A 120 -22.58 -15.93 -9.14
CA VAL A 120 -23.66 -15.70 -8.17
C VAL A 120 -23.31 -14.56 -7.21
N PHE A 121 -22.06 -14.53 -6.73
CA PHE A 121 -21.60 -13.42 -5.87
C PHE A 121 -21.60 -12.10 -6.64
N ARG A 122 -20.95 -12.07 -7.82
CA ARG A 122 -20.85 -10.87 -8.66
C ARG A 122 -22.23 -10.32 -9.07
N ASP A 123 -23.15 -11.18 -9.50
CA ASP A 123 -24.52 -10.76 -9.84
C ASP A 123 -25.26 -10.19 -8.61
N GLY A 124 -25.00 -10.76 -7.44
CA GLY A 124 -25.56 -10.28 -6.17
C GLY A 124 -25.03 -8.89 -5.81
N THR A 125 -23.70 -8.66 -5.88
CA THR A 125 -23.10 -7.37 -5.55
C THR A 125 -23.54 -6.27 -6.51
N VAL A 126 -23.54 -6.53 -7.80
CA VAL A 126 -24.02 -5.60 -8.86
C VAL A 126 -25.49 -5.22 -8.64
N ARG A 127 -26.34 -6.19 -8.31
CA ARG A 127 -27.77 -5.94 -8.04
C ARG A 127 -27.97 -5.05 -6.82
N LEU A 128 -27.26 -5.32 -5.71
CA LEU A 128 -27.35 -4.50 -4.50
C LEU A 128 -26.79 -3.09 -4.74
N ALA A 129 -25.60 -2.99 -5.35
CA ALA A 129 -24.98 -1.70 -5.68
C ALA A 129 -25.91 -0.84 -6.54
N ARG A 130 -26.61 -1.42 -7.54
CA ARG A 130 -27.60 -0.71 -8.37
C ARG A 130 -28.77 -0.22 -7.54
N ALA A 131 -29.35 -1.07 -6.70
CA ALA A 131 -30.49 -0.69 -5.86
C ALA A 131 -30.14 0.45 -4.90
N MET A 132 -28.93 0.42 -4.32
CA MET A 132 -28.41 1.50 -3.47
C MET A 132 -28.16 2.78 -4.27
N ALA A 133 -27.50 2.68 -5.43
CA ALA A 133 -27.21 3.84 -6.28
C ALA A 133 -28.49 4.55 -6.75
N GLU A 134 -29.49 3.80 -7.24
CA GLU A 134 -30.78 4.35 -7.68
C GLU A 134 -31.53 5.03 -6.53
N ARG A 135 -31.44 4.50 -5.30
CA ARG A 135 -32.08 5.07 -4.13
C ARG A 135 -31.41 6.33 -3.63
N TYR A 136 -30.07 6.36 -3.57
CA TYR A 136 -29.33 7.41 -2.88
C TYR A 136 -28.65 8.43 -3.81
N ARG A 137 -28.82 8.31 -5.14
CA ARG A 137 -28.16 9.20 -6.13
C ARG A 137 -28.34 10.70 -5.86
N ASP A 138 -29.50 11.08 -5.34
CA ASP A 138 -29.86 12.48 -5.07
C ASP A 138 -29.79 12.82 -3.57
N HIS A 139 -29.29 11.89 -2.73
CA HIS A 139 -29.23 12.11 -1.29
C HIS A 139 -28.12 13.11 -0.95
N PRO A 140 -28.42 14.21 -0.23
CA PRO A 140 -27.46 15.30 -0.01
C PRO A 140 -26.27 14.92 0.86
N ALA A 141 -26.38 13.88 1.69
CA ALA A 141 -25.24 13.36 2.47
C ALA A 141 -24.23 12.59 1.62
N LEU A 142 -24.60 12.03 0.47
CA LEU A 142 -23.73 11.17 -0.33
C LEU A 142 -22.56 11.97 -0.91
N ALA A 143 -21.35 11.73 -0.42
CA ALA A 143 -20.13 12.39 -0.85
C ALA A 143 -19.24 11.51 -1.72
N MET A 144 -19.18 10.21 -1.44
CA MET A 144 -18.43 9.22 -2.20
C MET A 144 -18.99 7.80 -1.99
N TRP A 145 -18.64 6.88 -2.87
CA TRP A 145 -18.93 5.46 -2.77
C TRP A 145 -17.69 4.67 -2.35
N HIS A 146 -17.90 3.78 -1.39
CA HIS A 146 -16.91 2.81 -0.94
C HIS A 146 -17.31 1.41 -1.41
N ILE A 147 -16.58 0.83 -2.34
CA ILE A 147 -16.88 -0.50 -2.89
C ILE A 147 -16.15 -1.58 -2.10
N GLY A 148 -16.91 -2.56 -1.61
CA GLY A 148 -16.36 -3.67 -0.84
C GLY A 148 -15.71 -3.22 0.47
N ASN A 149 -14.61 -3.81 0.84
CA ASN A 149 -13.71 -3.43 1.94
C ASN A 149 -12.45 -4.28 1.92
N GLU A 150 -11.27 -3.67 1.99
CA GLU A 150 -9.97 -4.33 2.20
C GLU A 150 -9.79 -5.59 1.35
N TYR A 151 -9.93 -5.47 0.03
CA TYR A 151 -9.79 -6.61 -0.87
C TYR A 151 -8.47 -7.35 -0.63
N ALA A 152 -8.54 -8.70 -0.59
CA ALA A 152 -7.42 -9.60 -0.31
C ALA A 152 -6.90 -9.61 1.15
N ASP A 153 -7.64 -9.08 2.13
CA ASP A 153 -7.30 -9.26 3.54
C ASP A 153 -7.49 -10.73 4.00
N HIS A 154 -8.65 -11.33 3.73
CA HIS A 154 -8.98 -12.68 4.16
C HIS A 154 -9.03 -13.69 3.01
N THR A 155 -9.65 -13.31 1.88
CA THR A 155 -9.69 -14.14 0.68
C THR A 155 -8.80 -13.54 -0.40
N VAL A 156 -7.56 -14.00 -0.44
CA VAL A 156 -6.57 -13.59 -1.44
C VAL A 156 -6.78 -14.36 -2.74
N GLU A 157 -7.01 -15.67 -2.64
CA GLU A 157 -7.06 -16.64 -3.74
C GLU A 157 -8.19 -17.63 -3.51
N CYS A 158 -8.76 -18.16 -4.59
CA CYS A 158 -9.75 -19.22 -4.51
C CYS A 158 -9.47 -20.31 -5.53
N PHE A 159 -9.22 -21.54 -5.08
CA PHE A 159 -8.78 -22.67 -5.88
C PHE A 159 -9.94 -23.59 -6.33
N CYS A 160 -11.18 -23.10 -6.31
CA CYS A 160 -12.37 -23.83 -6.76
C CYS A 160 -12.40 -24.05 -8.29
N GLU A 161 -13.33 -24.87 -8.77
CA GLU A 161 -13.46 -25.13 -10.21
C GLU A 161 -13.96 -23.92 -11.01
N GLU A 162 -14.70 -23.00 -10.37
CA GLU A 162 -15.10 -21.75 -11.02
C GLU A 162 -13.87 -20.88 -11.30
N SER A 163 -13.02 -20.69 -10.29
CA SER A 163 -11.74 -19.98 -10.46
C SER A 163 -10.85 -20.68 -11.48
N ALA A 164 -10.79 -22.01 -11.50
CA ALA A 164 -10.04 -22.76 -12.52
C ALA A 164 -10.54 -22.48 -13.95
N ARG A 165 -11.87 -22.38 -14.15
CA ARG A 165 -12.45 -22.03 -15.46
C ARG A 165 -12.10 -20.61 -15.88
N HIS A 166 -12.16 -19.65 -14.95
CA HIS A 166 -11.81 -18.26 -15.20
C HIS A 166 -10.31 -18.09 -15.45
N PHE A 167 -9.46 -18.79 -14.70
CA PHE A 167 -8.01 -18.81 -14.91
C PHE A 167 -7.63 -19.32 -16.30
N ARG A 168 -8.25 -20.41 -16.78
CA ARG A 168 -8.02 -20.91 -18.15
C ARG A 168 -8.38 -19.86 -19.20
N ARG A 169 -9.50 -19.14 -19.05
CA ARG A 169 -9.88 -18.06 -19.97
C ARG A 169 -8.88 -16.90 -19.93
N TRP A 170 -8.43 -16.54 -18.74
CA TRP A 170 -7.42 -15.51 -18.55
C TRP A 170 -6.09 -15.89 -19.22
N LEU A 171 -5.65 -17.16 -19.07
CA LEU A 171 -4.46 -17.68 -19.74
C LEU A 171 -4.63 -17.72 -21.26
N GLN A 172 -5.82 -18.09 -21.76
CA GLN A 172 -6.11 -18.05 -23.19
C GLN A 172 -6.03 -16.63 -23.76
N ALA A 173 -6.52 -15.64 -23.04
CA ALA A 173 -6.39 -14.24 -23.44
C ALA A 173 -4.93 -13.76 -23.44
N ARG A 174 -4.12 -14.24 -22.49
CA ARG A 174 -2.71 -13.86 -22.33
C ARG A 174 -1.80 -14.53 -23.38
N TYR A 175 -1.95 -15.82 -23.59
CA TYR A 175 -1.03 -16.62 -24.41
C TYR A 175 -1.57 -16.99 -25.79
N GLY A 176 -2.84 -16.81 -26.04
CA GLY A 176 -3.51 -17.15 -27.30
C GLY A 176 -3.64 -18.65 -27.52
N THR A 177 -2.54 -19.38 -27.50
CA THR A 177 -2.49 -20.82 -27.78
C THR A 177 -1.94 -21.64 -26.62
N LEU A 178 -2.26 -22.95 -26.59
CA LEU A 178 -1.71 -23.85 -25.59
C LEU A 178 -0.19 -24.03 -25.74
N GLU A 179 0.31 -23.96 -26.98
CA GLU A 179 1.74 -24.02 -27.24
C GLU A 179 2.46 -22.77 -26.71
N GLY A 180 1.84 -21.57 -26.86
CA GLY A 180 2.34 -20.33 -26.24
C GLY A 180 2.44 -20.45 -24.73
N LEU A 181 1.42 -21.03 -24.07
CA LEU A 181 1.46 -21.32 -22.64
C LEU A 181 2.58 -22.29 -22.27
N ASN A 182 2.68 -23.45 -23.00
CA ASN A 182 3.70 -24.46 -22.75
C ASN A 182 5.12 -23.88 -22.88
N SER A 183 5.34 -23.03 -23.88
CA SER A 183 6.62 -22.34 -24.08
C SER A 183 6.91 -21.37 -22.94
N ALA A 184 5.95 -20.51 -22.60
CA ALA A 184 6.11 -19.51 -21.53
C ALA A 184 6.37 -20.14 -20.16
N TRP A 185 5.64 -21.20 -19.82
CA TRP A 185 5.82 -21.90 -18.54
C TRP A 185 6.96 -22.91 -18.53
N GLY A 186 7.63 -23.15 -19.68
CA GLY A 186 8.69 -24.15 -19.77
C GLY A 186 8.24 -25.55 -19.34
N THR A 187 7.06 -25.97 -19.78
CA THR A 187 6.36 -27.19 -19.28
C THR A 187 7.06 -28.49 -19.60
N SER A 188 8.12 -28.48 -20.42
CA SER A 188 9.02 -29.62 -20.61
C SER A 188 9.75 -30.01 -19.31
N CYS A 189 9.91 -29.04 -18.39
CA CYS A 189 10.48 -29.30 -17.07
C CYS A 189 9.56 -30.27 -16.31
N TRP A 190 10.11 -31.35 -15.78
CA TRP A 190 9.39 -32.42 -15.07
C TRP A 190 8.20 -33.03 -15.83
N GLY A 191 8.18 -32.91 -17.16
CA GLY A 191 7.18 -33.55 -18.01
C GLY A 191 5.76 -33.01 -17.84
N GLN A 192 5.60 -31.72 -17.59
CA GLN A 192 4.31 -31.07 -17.36
C GLN A 192 3.62 -30.56 -18.63
N HIS A 193 4.02 -31.02 -19.81
CA HIS A 193 3.50 -30.52 -21.07
C HIS A 193 1.98 -30.74 -21.22
N TYR A 194 1.24 -29.66 -21.39
CA TYR A 194 -0.21 -29.67 -21.55
C TYR A 194 -0.60 -29.94 -23.03
N THR A 195 -1.56 -30.81 -23.22
CA THR A 195 -2.13 -31.16 -24.56
C THR A 195 -3.59 -30.68 -24.70
N GLY A 196 -4.16 -30.09 -23.66
CA GLY A 196 -5.50 -29.54 -23.66
C GLY A 196 -5.69 -28.53 -22.51
N TRP A 197 -6.43 -27.47 -22.76
CA TRP A 197 -6.70 -26.41 -21.78
C TRP A 197 -7.35 -26.94 -20.49
N THR A 198 -8.15 -27.99 -20.56
CA THR A 198 -8.81 -28.59 -19.39
C THR A 198 -7.84 -29.24 -18.40
N GLN A 199 -6.60 -29.51 -18.84
CA GLN A 199 -5.53 -30.04 -17.98
C GLN A 199 -4.86 -28.94 -17.14
N VAL A 200 -4.97 -27.68 -17.55
CA VAL A 200 -4.40 -26.54 -16.82
C VAL A 200 -5.28 -26.22 -15.63
N ASN A 201 -4.71 -26.30 -14.43
CA ASN A 201 -5.38 -26.03 -13.15
C ASN A 201 -4.67 -24.91 -12.38
N PRO A 202 -5.35 -24.30 -11.37
CA PRO A 202 -4.67 -23.49 -10.36
C PRO A 202 -3.51 -24.25 -9.72
N PRO A 203 -2.48 -23.57 -9.21
CA PRO A 203 -1.37 -24.19 -8.50
C PRO A 203 -1.82 -24.68 -7.11
N ARG A 204 -2.65 -25.71 -7.07
CA ARG A 204 -3.13 -26.37 -5.84
C ARG A 204 -1.97 -27.04 -5.13
N LYS A 205 -2.17 -27.38 -3.84
CA LYS A 205 -1.18 -28.08 -3.03
C LYS A 205 -0.69 -29.34 -3.74
N ALA A 206 0.59 -29.40 -4.01
CA ALA A 206 1.29 -30.49 -4.70
C ALA A 206 2.30 -31.18 -3.77
N PRO A 207 2.84 -32.37 -4.13
CA PRO A 207 3.88 -33.06 -3.37
C PRO A 207 5.20 -32.32 -3.26
N GLY A 208 5.47 -31.38 -4.15
CA GLY A 208 6.69 -30.55 -4.21
C GLY A 208 6.41 -29.17 -4.80
N PRO A 209 7.45 -28.40 -5.14
CA PRO A 209 7.30 -27.06 -5.71
C PRO A 209 6.46 -27.08 -6.98
N VAL A 210 5.58 -26.10 -7.13
CA VAL A 210 4.84 -25.89 -8.38
C VAL A 210 5.68 -25.05 -9.36
N ASN A 211 5.31 -25.06 -10.63
CA ASN A 211 5.98 -24.26 -11.66
C ASN A 211 5.93 -22.77 -11.30
N PRO A 212 7.07 -22.05 -11.19
CA PRO A 212 7.11 -20.63 -10.81
C PRO A 212 6.32 -19.73 -11.75
N ALA A 213 6.38 -19.96 -13.07
CA ALA A 213 5.61 -19.20 -14.05
C ALA A 213 4.09 -19.38 -13.87
N GLN A 214 3.64 -20.61 -13.54
CA GLN A 214 2.25 -20.88 -13.20
C GLN A 214 1.82 -20.15 -11.94
N LEU A 215 2.67 -20.13 -10.91
CA LEU A 215 2.40 -19.42 -9.66
C LEU A 215 2.33 -17.90 -9.87
N LEU A 216 3.23 -17.36 -10.69
CA LEU A 216 3.23 -15.94 -11.04
C LEU A 216 1.93 -15.55 -11.77
N ASP A 217 1.52 -16.33 -12.76
CA ASP A 217 0.26 -16.09 -13.49
C ASP A 217 -0.98 -16.28 -12.60
N TRP A 218 -0.92 -17.18 -11.63
CA TRP A 218 -1.99 -17.35 -10.65
C TRP A 218 -2.16 -16.12 -9.75
N ARG A 219 -1.06 -15.51 -9.30
CA ARG A 219 -1.08 -14.27 -8.53
C ARG A 219 -1.61 -13.09 -9.35
N ARG A 220 -1.17 -12.96 -10.61
CA ARG A 220 -1.72 -11.99 -11.58
C ARG A 220 -3.23 -12.14 -11.72
N PHE A 221 -3.66 -13.36 -12.01
CA PHE A 221 -5.07 -13.70 -12.15
C PHE A 221 -5.87 -13.41 -10.87
N SER A 222 -5.36 -13.74 -9.70
CA SER A 222 -6.06 -13.54 -8.42
C SER A 222 -6.28 -12.06 -8.13
N SER A 223 -5.27 -11.23 -8.35
CA SER A 223 -5.41 -9.77 -8.27
C SER A 223 -6.42 -9.23 -9.29
N ASP A 224 -6.35 -9.69 -10.55
CA ASP A 224 -7.28 -9.28 -11.61
C ASP A 224 -8.72 -9.77 -11.34
N ALA A 225 -8.91 -10.93 -10.71
CA ALA A 225 -10.22 -11.47 -10.37
C ALA A 225 -10.93 -10.66 -9.27
N LEU A 226 -10.17 -10.22 -8.26
CA LEU A 226 -10.67 -9.30 -7.23
C LEU A 226 -10.97 -7.92 -7.83
N LEU A 227 -10.08 -7.38 -8.66
CA LEU A 227 -10.29 -6.11 -9.36
C LEU A 227 -11.54 -6.15 -10.24
N ALA A 228 -11.84 -7.31 -10.84
CA ALA A 228 -13.07 -7.47 -11.63
C ALA A 228 -14.35 -7.42 -10.77
N CYS A 229 -14.29 -7.82 -9.47
CA CYS A 229 -15.40 -7.63 -8.55
C CYS A 229 -15.65 -6.12 -8.29
N PHE A 230 -14.58 -5.40 -7.92
CA PHE A 230 -14.63 -3.95 -7.76
C PHE A 230 -15.14 -3.25 -9.04
N GLY A 231 -14.60 -3.60 -10.20
CA GLY A 231 -14.95 -3.00 -11.48
C GLY A 231 -16.42 -3.17 -11.85
N ALA A 232 -17.00 -4.33 -11.56
CA ALA A 232 -18.42 -4.61 -11.85
C ALA A 232 -19.36 -3.72 -11.03
N GLU A 233 -19.09 -3.51 -9.77
CA GLU A 233 -19.88 -2.58 -8.93
C GLU A 233 -19.64 -1.12 -9.35
N ARG A 234 -18.38 -0.74 -9.60
CA ARG A 234 -18.01 0.60 -10.07
C ARG A 234 -18.76 0.98 -11.36
N GLU A 235 -18.84 0.08 -12.32
CA GLU A 235 -19.53 0.32 -13.59
C GLU A 235 -20.99 0.74 -13.33
N VAL A 236 -21.70 0.03 -12.48
CA VAL A 236 -23.07 0.35 -12.10
C VAL A 236 -23.18 1.68 -11.35
N LEU A 237 -22.28 1.92 -10.40
CA LEU A 237 -22.28 3.19 -9.65
C LEU A 237 -22.05 4.37 -10.58
N LYS A 238 -21.11 4.26 -11.51
CA LYS A 238 -20.80 5.33 -12.48
C LYS A 238 -21.90 5.52 -13.54
N GLU A 239 -22.67 4.48 -13.86
CA GLU A 239 -23.86 4.59 -14.71
C GLU A 239 -24.94 5.45 -14.03
N VAL A 240 -25.20 5.25 -12.74
CA VAL A 240 -26.29 5.89 -11.99
C VAL A 240 -25.85 7.22 -11.38
N THR A 241 -24.62 7.32 -10.90
CA THR A 241 -24.06 8.47 -10.19
C THR A 241 -22.69 8.86 -10.76
N PRO A 242 -22.59 9.34 -12.02
CA PRO A 242 -21.31 9.57 -12.71
C PRO A 242 -20.40 10.56 -11.99
N ASP A 243 -20.97 11.53 -11.28
CA ASP A 243 -20.25 12.61 -10.62
C ASP A 243 -19.83 12.29 -9.17
N ILE A 244 -20.26 11.15 -8.62
CA ILE A 244 -19.85 10.71 -7.29
C ILE A 244 -18.54 9.92 -7.42
N PRO A 245 -17.47 10.30 -6.69
CA PRO A 245 -16.23 9.56 -6.70
C PRO A 245 -16.40 8.17 -6.06
N VAL A 246 -15.58 7.24 -6.53
CA VAL A 246 -15.58 5.84 -6.09
C VAL A 246 -14.19 5.47 -5.59
N THR A 247 -14.14 4.79 -4.45
CA THR A 247 -12.92 4.26 -3.83
C THR A 247 -13.12 2.84 -3.31
N THR A 248 -12.03 2.20 -2.94
CA THR A 248 -11.95 1.11 -1.97
C THR A 248 -10.70 1.31 -1.11
N ASN A 249 -10.70 0.80 0.12
CA ASN A 249 -9.57 0.96 1.02
C ASN A 249 -8.45 -0.04 0.72
N PHE A 250 -7.24 0.46 0.46
CA PHE A 250 -6.02 -0.32 0.43
C PHE A 250 -5.54 -0.62 1.86
N MET A 251 -4.57 -1.51 2.01
CA MET A 251 -4.00 -1.90 3.31
C MET A 251 -2.49 -1.69 3.27
N SER A 252 -2.07 -0.44 3.37
CA SER A 252 -0.65 -0.07 3.31
C SER A 252 0.05 -0.65 2.06
N ILE A 253 1.24 -1.23 2.18
CA ILE A 253 1.95 -1.91 1.07
C ILE A 253 1.59 -3.39 1.11
N LEU A 254 0.56 -3.80 0.37
CA LEU A 254 0.07 -5.17 0.33
C LEU A 254 0.69 -5.96 -0.84
N HIS A 255 1.20 -7.15 -0.54
CA HIS A 255 1.82 -8.04 -1.53
C HIS A 255 0.81 -8.57 -2.58
N HIS A 256 -0.45 -8.77 -2.20
CA HIS A 256 -1.41 -9.57 -2.95
C HIS A 256 -2.09 -8.88 -4.13
N LEU A 257 -2.10 -7.56 -4.16
CA LEU A 257 -2.78 -6.75 -5.17
C LEU A 257 -1.79 -5.84 -5.90
N ASP A 258 -1.86 -5.80 -7.22
CA ASP A 258 -1.12 -4.83 -8.03
C ASP A 258 -1.78 -3.45 -7.95
N TYR A 259 -1.37 -2.65 -6.99
CA TYR A 259 -1.97 -1.33 -6.77
C TYR A 259 -1.80 -0.35 -7.95
N TRP A 260 -0.85 -0.57 -8.86
CA TRP A 260 -0.78 0.24 -10.08
C TRP A 260 -2.01 0.03 -10.96
N LYS A 261 -2.49 -1.22 -11.09
CA LYS A 261 -3.72 -1.55 -11.83
C LYS A 261 -4.97 -1.11 -11.07
N TRP A 262 -5.01 -1.35 -9.75
CA TRP A 262 -6.16 -1.03 -8.91
C TRP A 262 -6.43 0.47 -8.86
N ALA A 263 -5.42 1.28 -8.58
CA ALA A 263 -5.56 2.74 -8.51
C ALA A 263 -6.02 3.36 -9.84
N ALA A 264 -5.67 2.74 -10.98
CA ALA A 264 -6.17 3.18 -12.28
C ALA A 264 -7.69 3.02 -12.42
N ALA A 265 -8.27 2.05 -11.72
CA ALA A 265 -9.72 1.80 -11.72
C ALA A 265 -10.48 2.64 -10.69
N GLU A 266 -9.83 3.25 -9.72
CA GLU A 266 -10.44 4.11 -8.71
C GLU A 266 -10.46 5.58 -9.14
N ASP A 267 -11.40 6.36 -8.60
CA ASP A 267 -11.40 7.81 -8.80
C ASP A 267 -10.44 8.50 -7.82
N LEU A 268 -10.38 8.02 -6.59
CA LEU A 268 -9.45 8.45 -5.55
C LEU A 268 -8.88 7.24 -4.80
N VAL A 269 -7.65 7.35 -4.34
CA VAL A 269 -6.97 6.31 -3.53
C VAL A 269 -7.30 6.52 -2.07
N SER A 270 -7.62 5.45 -1.37
CA SER A 270 -7.72 5.44 0.09
C SER A 270 -6.94 4.27 0.70
N ASP A 271 -6.50 4.45 1.94
CA ASP A 271 -5.63 3.51 2.65
C ASP A 271 -6.09 3.29 4.09
N ASP A 272 -5.90 2.07 4.56
CA ASP A 272 -6.04 1.70 5.96
C ASP A 272 -4.66 1.44 6.54
N ALA A 273 -4.26 2.28 7.46
CA ALA A 273 -2.94 2.22 8.04
C ALA A 273 -2.99 2.13 9.56
N TYR A 274 -2.42 1.06 10.07
CA TYR A 274 -2.38 0.76 11.50
C TYR A 274 -0.93 0.65 12.02
N PRO A 275 -0.15 1.75 12.08
CA PRO A 275 1.22 1.72 12.58
C PRO A 275 1.28 1.09 13.97
N ASP A 276 2.21 0.14 14.18
CA ASP A 276 2.33 -0.55 15.46
C ASP A 276 3.05 0.32 16.50
N PRO A 277 2.38 0.72 17.60
CA PRO A 277 3.03 1.53 18.63
C PRO A 277 4.23 0.84 19.30
N ALA A 278 4.32 -0.49 19.22
CA ALA A 278 5.45 -1.25 19.75
C ALA A 278 6.67 -1.27 18.80
N ASP A 279 6.50 -0.87 17.55
CA ASP A 279 7.60 -0.81 16.58
C ASP A 279 8.23 0.59 16.57
N PRO A 280 9.49 0.76 16.98
CA PRO A 280 10.16 2.08 16.97
C PRO A 280 10.30 2.68 15.57
N ARG A 281 10.17 1.87 14.52
CA ARG A 281 10.22 2.30 13.11
C ARG A 281 8.86 2.41 12.45
N ALA A 282 7.76 2.35 13.22
CA ALA A 282 6.41 2.39 12.69
C ALA A 282 6.16 3.63 11.81
N HIS A 283 6.67 4.79 12.21
CA HIS A 283 6.53 6.04 11.47
C HIS A 283 7.24 5.99 10.10
N VAL A 284 8.43 5.38 10.00
CA VAL A 284 9.16 5.24 8.72
C VAL A 284 8.42 4.29 7.76
N LYS A 285 7.88 3.19 8.30
CA LYS A 285 7.08 2.22 7.51
C LYS A 285 5.77 2.84 7.02
N ALA A 286 5.11 3.61 7.89
CA ALA A 286 3.90 4.35 7.53
C ALA A 286 4.19 5.40 6.45
N ALA A 287 5.27 6.17 6.59
CA ALA A 287 5.70 7.16 5.61
C ALA A 287 5.92 6.54 4.22
N LEU A 288 6.60 5.40 4.14
CA LEU A 288 6.80 4.67 2.88
C LEU A 288 5.45 4.27 2.24
N SER A 289 4.49 3.80 3.05
CA SER A 289 3.14 3.46 2.56
C SER A 289 2.39 4.69 2.07
N TYR A 290 2.40 5.78 2.83
CA TYR A 290 1.73 7.02 2.48
C TYR A 290 2.30 7.65 1.20
N ASP A 291 3.62 7.57 1.02
CA ASP A 291 4.26 8.02 -0.23
C ASP A 291 3.88 7.12 -1.41
N LEU A 292 3.64 5.81 -1.20
CA LEU A 292 3.07 4.95 -2.24
C LEU A 292 1.65 5.43 -2.60
N MET A 293 0.75 5.62 -1.61
CA MET A 293 -0.64 6.04 -1.88
C MET A 293 -0.68 7.34 -2.69
N ARG A 294 0.13 8.33 -2.31
CA ARG A 294 0.28 9.58 -3.05
C ARG A 294 0.78 9.36 -4.48
N SER A 295 1.73 8.44 -4.66
CA SER A 295 2.39 8.17 -5.94
C SER A 295 1.52 7.41 -6.93
N LEU A 296 0.54 6.62 -6.47
CA LEU A 296 -0.32 5.80 -7.31
C LEU A 296 -1.03 6.64 -8.38
N LYS A 297 -1.60 7.78 -8.00
CA LYS A 297 -2.30 8.70 -8.91
C LYS A 297 -1.66 10.09 -9.00
N ARG A 298 -0.56 10.37 -8.29
CA ARG A 298 0.08 11.70 -8.19
C ARG A 298 -0.91 12.81 -7.79
N GLN A 299 -1.79 12.49 -6.86
CA GLN A 299 -2.80 13.38 -6.30
C GLN A 299 -2.92 13.13 -4.79
N PRO A 300 -3.60 13.99 -4.03
CA PRO A 300 -3.96 13.68 -2.65
C PRO A 300 -4.74 12.36 -2.55
N TRP A 301 -4.64 11.71 -1.41
CA TRP A 301 -5.29 10.44 -1.09
C TRP A 301 -6.03 10.55 0.25
N LEU A 302 -6.71 9.50 0.72
CA LEU A 302 -7.44 9.50 1.99
C LEU A 302 -6.91 8.41 2.92
N LEU A 303 -6.55 8.77 4.17
CA LEU A 303 -6.44 7.78 5.24
C LEU A 303 -7.85 7.46 5.71
N LEU A 304 -8.38 6.32 5.24
CA LEU A 304 -9.79 5.96 5.46
C LEU A 304 -9.98 5.22 6.79
N GLU A 305 -8.97 4.43 7.18
CA GLU A 305 -8.96 3.79 8.49
C GLU A 305 -7.60 3.93 9.19
N SER A 306 -7.65 4.14 10.49
CA SER A 306 -6.55 4.01 11.43
C SER A 306 -7.10 3.71 12.82
N ALA A 307 -6.27 3.21 13.75
CA ALA A 307 -6.72 3.02 15.12
C ALA A 307 -6.54 4.28 15.95
N PRO A 308 -7.55 4.75 16.71
CA PRO A 308 -7.36 5.80 17.70
C PRO A 308 -6.42 5.38 18.85
N GLY A 309 -6.39 4.10 19.20
CA GLY A 309 -5.58 3.52 20.26
C GLY A 309 -5.01 2.15 19.88
N ALA A 310 -5.41 1.10 20.60
CA ALA A 310 -5.02 -0.30 20.31
C ALA A 310 -5.90 -0.91 19.22
N VAL A 311 -5.32 -1.78 18.41
CA VAL A 311 -6.03 -2.71 17.52
C VAL A 311 -6.47 -3.97 18.29
N SER A 312 -7.07 -4.98 17.61
CA SER A 312 -7.56 -6.20 18.25
C SER A 312 -6.96 -7.52 17.73
N TRP A 313 -6.11 -7.48 16.71
CA TRP A 313 -5.63 -8.67 15.98
C TRP A 313 -4.15 -9.01 16.17
N ARG A 314 -3.37 -8.18 16.86
CA ARG A 314 -1.95 -8.49 17.15
C ARG A 314 -1.84 -9.43 18.34
N ARG A 315 -0.71 -10.15 18.44
CA ARG A 315 -0.42 -11.00 19.60
C ARG A 315 -0.42 -10.21 20.92
N VAL A 316 0.04 -8.96 20.90
CA VAL A 316 -0.05 -7.99 21.98
C VAL A 316 -0.52 -6.67 21.37
N ASN A 317 -1.70 -6.21 21.77
CA ASN A 317 -2.31 -4.99 21.26
C ASN A 317 -1.93 -3.80 22.16
N VAL A 318 -0.77 -3.20 21.87
CA VAL A 318 -0.27 -2.04 22.61
C VAL A 318 -1.08 -0.79 22.23
N PRO A 319 -1.64 -0.04 23.20
CA PRO A 319 -2.34 1.19 22.90
C PRO A 319 -1.36 2.31 22.50
N LYS A 320 -1.81 3.23 21.70
CA LYS A 320 -1.07 4.48 21.40
C LYS A 320 -0.89 5.29 22.69
N GLU A 321 0.34 5.73 22.94
CA GLU A 321 0.63 6.65 24.03
C GLU A 321 0.01 8.04 23.78
N PRO A 322 -0.15 8.89 24.83
CA PRO A 322 -0.68 10.24 24.65
C PRO A 322 0.05 11.03 23.55
N GLY A 323 -0.70 11.66 22.66
CA GLY A 323 -0.18 12.43 21.51
C GLY A 323 0.11 11.60 20.26
N VAL A 324 0.30 10.28 20.35
CA VAL A 324 0.68 9.43 19.19
C VAL A 324 -0.45 9.34 18.16
N MET A 325 -1.73 9.31 18.56
CA MET A 325 -2.85 9.33 17.61
C MET A 325 -2.79 10.61 16.76
N ARG A 326 -2.63 11.76 17.39
CA ARG A 326 -2.51 13.05 16.73
C ARG A 326 -1.29 13.09 15.79
N LEU A 327 -0.13 12.65 16.27
CA LEU A 327 1.12 12.66 15.51
C LEU A 327 1.03 11.81 14.24
N HIS A 328 0.51 10.57 14.31
CA HIS A 328 0.32 9.71 13.14
C HIS A 328 -0.70 10.28 12.14
N SER A 329 -1.75 10.95 12.65
CA SER A 329 -2.72 11.65 11.80
C SER A 329 -2.09 12.81 11.04
N LEU A 330 -1.27 13.62 11.72
CA LEU A 330 -0.54 14.72 11.09
C LEU A 330 0.53 14.22 10.12
N GLN A 331 1.12 13.04 10.37
CA GLN A 331 2.03 12.39 9.43
C GLN A 331 1.32 11.99 8.13
N ALA A 332 0.13 11.40 8.19
CA ALA A 332 -0.64 11.10 6.99
C ALA A 332 -0.94 12.37 6.17
N LEU A 333 -1.35 13.46 6.84
CA LEU A 333 -1.55 14.76 6.18
C LEU A 333 -0.25 15.28 5.57
N ALA A 334 0.88 15.17 6.24
CA ALA A 334 2.20 15.58 5.74
C ALA A 334 2.59 14.85 4.45
N HIS A 335 2.24 13.56 4.34
CA HIS A 335 2.48 12.70 3.18
C HIS A 335 1.35 12.73 2.13
N GLY A 336 0.47 13.74 2.17
CA GLY A 336 -0.47 14.02 1.08
C GLY A 336 -1.89 13.51 1.29
N SER A 337 -2.24 12.97 2.46
CA SER A 337 -3.65 12.64 2.72
C SER A 337 -4.49 13.90 2.88
N ASP A 338 -5.67 13.94 2.25
CA ASP A 338 -6.71 14.96 2.47
C ASP A 338 -7.77 14.51 3.48
N GLY A 339 -7.56 13.39 4.16
CA GLY A 339 -8.47 12.89 5.17
C GLY A 339 -7.76 12.11 6.27
N VAL A 340 -8.33 12.16 7.47
CA VAL A 340 -7.93 11.35 8.62
C VAL A 340 -9.17 10.72 9.20
N MET A 341 -9.35 9.45 8.93
CA MET A 341 -10.48 8.69 9.39
C MET A 341 -10.04 7.48 10.21
N PHE A 342 -10.95 6.94 10.99
CA PHE A 342 -10.64 5.91 11.98
C PHE A 342 -11.61 4.75 11.92
N PHE A 343 -11.11 3.54 12.05
CA PHE A 343 -11.87 2.43 12.55
C PHE A 343 -11.78 2.44 14.07
N GLN A 344 -12.83 2.83 14.80
CA GLN A 344 -14.16 3.19 14.39
C GLN A 344 -14.68 4.39 15.19
N TRP A 345 -15.88 4.89 14.87
CA TRP A 345 -16.49 5.98 15.64
C TRP A 345 -16.77 5.55 17.09
N ARG A 346 -17.65 4.57 17.31
CA ARG A 346 -18.03 4.07 18.64
C ARG A 346 -17.54 2.64 18.83
N GLN A 347 -16.86 2.38 19.90
CA GLN A 347 -16.27 1.07 20.20
C GLN A 347 -17.34 -0.03 20.29
N ALA A 348 -17.18 -1.09 19.46
CA ALA A 348 -18.10 -2.21 19.39
C ALA A 348 -18.23 -2.97 20.73
N ARG A 349 -19.45 -3.43 21.08
CA ARG A 349 -19.71 -4.19 22.30
C ARG A 349 -19.53 -5.70 22.16
N TYR A 350 -19.52 -6.20 20.94
CA TYR A 350 -19.46 -7.60 20.59
C TYR A 350 -18.68 -7.83 19.30
N GLY A 351 -18.51 -9.09 18.93
CA GLY A 351 -17.74 -9.49 17.76
C GLY A 351 -16.23 -9.56 18.03
N PRO A 352 -15.45 -9.92 17.02
CA PRO A 352 -13.99 -10.04 17.13
C PRO A 352 -13.29 -8.72 17.48
N GLU A 353 -13.89 -7.58 17.14
CA GLU A 353 -13.33 -6.24 17.27
C GLU A 353 -13.81 -5.47 18.51
N LYS A 354 -14.45 -6.15 19.47
CA LYS A 354 -14.95 -5.52 20.70
C LYS A 354 -13.88 -4.83 21.56
N PHE A 355 -12.61 -5.17 21.39
CA PHE A 355 -11.47 -4.54 22.05
C PHE A 355 -10.65 -3.64 21.12
N HIS A 356 -11.03 -3.51 19.85
CA HIS A 356 -10.47 -2.49 18.99
C HIS A 356 -10.85 -1.12 19.53
N SER A 357 -9.90 -0.18 19.55
CA SER A 357 -10.18 1.18 20.01
C SER A 357 -11.14 1.93 19.10
N ALA A 358 -11.69 3.02 19.58
CA ALA A 358 -12.60 3.86 18.83
C ALA A 358 -12.41 5.33 19.20
N MET A 359 -12.90 6.25 18.35
CA MET A 359 -12.93 7.67 18.66
C MET A 359 -13.73 7.94 19.93
N LEU A 360 -14.86 7.23 20.10
CA LEU A 360 -15.66 7.18 21.33
C LEU A 360 -15.50 5.80 21.97
N PRO A 361 -14.64 5.65 23.00
CA PRO A 361 -14.36 4.37 23.63
C PRO A 361 -15.47 3.93 24.58
N HIS A 362 -15.44 2.67 25.05
CA HIS A 362 -16.36 2.17 26.09
C HIS A 362 -16.37 3.01 27.37
N ALA A 363 -15.24 3.65 27.70
CA ALA A 363 -15.14 4.56 28.84
C ALA A 363 -15.94 5.87 28.66
N GLY A 364 -16.46 6.13 27.44
CA GLY A 364 -17.29 7.29 27.15
C GLY A 364 -16.52 8.61 27.02
N THR A 365 -17.25 9.71 27.15
CA THR A 365 -16.73 11.06 26.92
C THR A 365 -15.80 11.58 28.01
N ASP A 366 -15.81 11.00 29.20
CA ASP A 366 -14.82 11.32 30.26
C ASP A 366 -13.58 10.42 30.16
N SER A 367 -12.95 10.41 28.99
CA SER A 367 -11.78 9.58 28.73
C SER A 367 -10.66 10.37 28.05
N ARG A 368 -9.41 9.89 28.19
CA ARG A 368 -8.27 10.45 27.46
C ARG A 368 -8.51 10.41 25.95
N GLN A 369 -8.98 9.27 25.46
CA GLN A 369 -9.22 9.04 24.04
C GLN A 369 -10.20 10.06 23.46
N TRP A 370 -11.32 10.32 24.14
CA TRP A 370 -12.28 11.32 23.70
C TRP A 370 -11.69 12.73 23.66
N ARG A 371 -10.94 13.13 24.70
CA ARG A 371 -10.28 14.45 24.72
C ARG A 371 -9.27 14.60 23.57
N GLU A 372 -8.51 13.56 23.25
CA GLU A 372 -7.60 13.56 22.10
C GLU A 372 -8.36 13.61 20.76
N THR A 373 -9.50 12.93 20.65
CA THR A 373 -10.38 13.01 19.46
C THR A 373 -10.87 14.44 19.21
N LEU A 374 -11.35 15.12 20.27
CA LEU A 374 -11.78 16.54 20.18
C LEU A 374 -10.62 17.45 19.76
N ALA A 375 -9.45 17.28 20.35
CA ALA A 375 -8.27 18.07 20.06
C ALA A 375 -7.82 17.87 18.59
N LEU A 376 -7.78 16.64 18.11
CA LEU A 376 -7.41 16.32 16.73
C LEU A 376 -8.41 16.92 15.73
N GLY A 377 -9.72 16.82 15.97
CA GLY A 377 -10.73 17.43 15.10
C GLY A 377 -10.59 18.96 15.03
N ALA A 378 -10.18 19.60 16.13
CA ALA A 378 -9.87 21.02 16.13
C ALA A 378 -8.61 21.34 15.28
N ASP A 379 -7.58 20.51 15.36
CA ASP A 379 -6.35 20.69 14.58
C ASP A 379 -6.60 20.46 13.08
N VAL A 380 -7.35 19.44 12.69
CA VAL A 380 -7.72 19.18 11.28
C VAL A 380 -8.48 20.37 10.68
N ARG A 381 -9.38 20.99 11.45
CA ARG A 381 -10.06 22.23 11.00
C ARG A 381 -9.10 23.41 10.81
N ARG A 382 -8.09 23.58 11.69
CA ARG A 382 -7.06 24.63 11.54
C ARG A 382 -6.20 24.42 10.29
N LEU A 383 -6.02 23.16 9.90
CA LEU A 383 -5.22 22.76 8.75
C LEU A 383 -6.02 22.70 7.43
N ALA A 384 -7.27 23.18 7.39
CA ALA A 384 -8.16 23.06 6.21
C ALA A 384 -7.54 23.59 4.91
N GLU A 385 -6.67 24.60 4.97
CA GLU A 385 -5.99 25.17 3.79
C GLU A 385 -4.91 24.27 3.19
N VAL A 386 -4.50 23.19 3.88
CA VAL A 386 -3.55 22.19 3.36
C VAL A 386 -4.21 21.29 2.32
N ALA A 387 -5.55 21.19 2.33
CA ALA A 387 -6.29 20.34 1.39
C ALA A 387 -5.94 20.65 -0.08
N GLY A 388 -5.72 19.60 -0.85
CA GLY A 388 -5.35 19.71 -2.27
C GLY A 388 -3.88 20.05 -2.53
N ALA A 389 -3.10 20.39 -1.52
CA ALA A 389 -1.67 20.64 -1.70
C ALA A 389 -0.94 19.33 -2.08
N THR A 390 0.08 19.45 -2.94
CA THR A 390 0.82 18.30 -3.47
C THR A 390 2.29 18.35 -3.04
N THR A 391 2.96 17.21 -3.10
CA THR A 391 4.39 17.07 -2.82
C THR A 391 5.14 16.85 -4.12
N ALA A 392 6.26 17.54 -4.31
CA ALA A 392 7.20 17.30 -5.40
C ALA A 392 8.37 16.47 -4.86
N ALA A 393 8.73 15.41 -5.56
CA ALA A 393 9.84 14.54 -5.22
C ALA A 393 10.92 14.56 -6.30
N ASP A 394 12.18 14.69 -5.89
CA ASP A 394 13.36 14.58 -6.78
C ASP A 394 13.84 13.12 -6.91
N VAL A 395 13.38 12.23 -6.03
CA VAL A 395 13.80 10.83 -5.93
C VAL A 395 12.61 9.91 -6.16
N ALA A 396 12.79 8.86 -6.97
CA ALA A 396 11.82 7.78 -7.09
C ALA A 396 12.42 6.44 -6.67
N LEU A 397 11.63 5.63 -5.97
CA LEU A 397 11.85 4.19 -5.76
C LEU A 397 10.99 3.39 -6.73
N VAL A 398 11.61 2.47 -7.46
CA VAL A 398 10.87 1.57 -8.36
C VAL A 398 10.25 0.44 -7.54
N LEU A 399 8.94 0.26 -7.74
CA LEU A 399 8.15 -0.84 -7.17
C LEU A 399 7.38 -1.53 -8.30
N ASP A 400 7.60 -2.83 -8.45
CA ASP A 400 6.91 -3.69 -9.40
C ASP A 400 6.32 -4.92 -8.69
N TRP A 401 5.00 -5.11 -8.76
CA TRP A 401 4.31 -6.23 -8.12
C TRP A 401 4.66 -7.57 -8.76
N GLU A 402 4.83 -7.60 -10.07
CA GLU A 402 5.18 -8.84 -10.76
C GLU A 402 6.58 -9.32 -10.36
N SER A 403 7.55 -8.40 -10.27
CA SER A 403 8.87 -8.68 -9.68
C SER A 403 8.77 -9.13 -8.23
N TRP A 404 7.89 -8.50 -7.43
CA TRP A 404 7.69 -8.90 -6.03
C TRP A 404 7.16 -10.32 -5.92
N TRP A 405 6.17 -10.66 -6.73
CA TRP A 405 5.61 -12.01 -6.76
C TRP A 405 6.62 -13.07 -7.20
N GLY A 406 7.46 -12.79 -8.19
CA GLY A 406 8.54 -13.68 -8.62
C GLY A 406 9.65 -13.79 -7.57
N LEU A 407 10.14 -12.65 -7.04
CA LEU A 407 11.21 -12.61 -6.03
C LEU A 407 10.85 -13.34 -4.73
N GLU A 408 9.59 -13.46 -4.40
CA GLU A 408 9.11 -14.13 -3.18
C GLU A 408 8.36 -15.44 -3.48
N ALA A 409 8.62 -16.05 -4.66
CA ALA A 409 8.12 -17.38 -4.98
C ALA A 409 8.79 -18.44 -4.08
N PRO A 410 8.02 -19.35 -3.46
CA PRO A 410 8.59 -20.34 -2.56
C PRO A 410 9.45 -21.37 -3.32
N GLU A 411 10.54 -21.81 -2.71
CA GLU A 411 11.38 -22.96 -3.10
C GLU A 411 12.05 -22.90 -4.49
N SER A 412 12.05 -21.74 -5.18
CA SER A 412 12.62 -21.62 -6.54
C SER A 412 13.79 -20.64 -6.63
N LEU A 413 14.16 -19.97 -5.56
CA LEU A 413 15.17 -18.92 -5.55
C LEU A 413 16.46 -19.35 -4.86
N PRO A 414 17.61 -18.73 -5.19
CA PRO A 414 18.88 -18.99 -4.51
C PRO A 414 18.84 -18.65 -3.01
N SER A 415 17.94 -17.77 -2.58
CA SER A 415 17.74 -17.37 -1.19
C SER A 415 16.31 -16.83 -1.00
N ASP A 416 15.71 -17.17 0.12
CA ASP A 416 14.41 -16.62 0.57
C ASP A 416 14.55 -15.34 1.40
N ARG A 417 15.79 -14.82 1.55
CA ARG A 417 16.08 -13.66 2.40
C ARG A 417 15.95 -12.32 1.69
N LEU A 418 15.83 -12.29 0.37
CA LEU A 418 15.51 -11.09 -0.38
C LEU A 418 14.00 -10.87 -0.32
N ARG A 419 13.59 -9.85 0.44
CA ARG A 419 12.18 -9.47 0.61
C ARG A 419 11.99 -8.05 0.11
N LEU A 420 11.17 -7.86 -0.93
CA LEU A 420 11.09 -6.56 -1.63
C LEU A 420 10.69 -5.42 -0.69
N HIS A 421 9.71 -5.62 0.17
CA HIS A 421 9.31 -4.61 1.14
C HIS A 421 10.47 -4.19 2.06
N ALA A 422 11.29 -5.13 2.53
CA ALA A 422 12.46 -4.83 3.35
C ALA A 422 13.55 -4.11 2.55
N LEU A 423 13.74 -4.47 1.27
CA LEU A 423 14.66 -3.79 0.37
C LEU A 423 14.22 -2.33 0.13
N LEU A 424 12.95 -2.10 -0.19
CA LEU A 424 12.41 -0.75 -0.34
C LEU A 424 12.64 0.09 0.92
N LEU A 425 12.33 -0.48 2.09
CA LEU A 425 12.51 0.22 3.36
C LEU A 425 13.98 0.54 3.66
N SER A 426 14.94 -0.32 3.26
CA SER A 426 16.37 -0.06 3.45
C SER A 426 16.87 1.13 2.63
N TRP A 427 16.32 1.36 1.45
CA TRP A 427 16.61 2.53 0.62
C TRP A 427 15.82 3.78 1.06
N TYR A 428 14.58 3.58 1.50
CA TYR A 428 13.70 4.68 1.90
C TYR A 428 14.12 5.34 3.23
N ALA A 429 14.47 4.53 4.23
CA ALA A 429 14.74 5.03 5.59
C ALA A 429 15.84 6.12 5.66
N PRO A 430 17.00 6.00 4.98
CA PRO A 430 18.01 7.05 4.99
C PRO A 430 17.60 8.31 4.21
N LEU A 431 16.69 8.23 3.24
CA LEU A 431 16.11 9.37 2.54
C LEU A 431 15.10 10.10 3.44
N HIS A 432 14.21 9.35 4.07
CA HIS A 432 13.23 9.83 5.04
C HIS A 432 13.91 10.57 6.22
N ALA A 433 14.97 9.99 6.79
CA ALA A 433 15.73 10.61 7.89
C ALA A 433 16.33 11.98 7.54
N ARG A 434 16.42 12.32 6.25
CA ARG A 434 16.92 13.59 5.71
C ARG A 434 15.83 14.52 5.19
N GLY A 435 14.56 14.16 5.38
CA GLY A 435 13.44 14.92 4.84
C GLY A 435 13.42 15.02 3.31
N ILE A 436 14.00 14.04 2.62
CA ILE A 436 13.97 13.94 1.16
C ILE A 436 12.67 13.26 0.75
N ALA A 437 11.83 13.98 0.00
CA ALA A 437 10.59 13.43 -0.54
C ALA A 437 10.89 12.35 -1.59
N VAL A 438 10.14 11.25 -1.52
CA VAL A 438 10.30 10.08 -2.38
C VAL A 438 8.96 9.73 -3.01
N ASP A 439 8.92 9.54 -4.33
CA ASP A 439 7.80 8.91 -5.01
C ASP A 439 8.10 7.41 -5.22
N LEU A 440 7.05 6.60 -5.28
CA LEU A 440 7.16 5.26 -5.82
C LEU A 440 6.68 5.25 -7.28
N ALA A 441 7.30 4.42 -8.12
CA ALA A 441 6.97 4.37 -9.53
C ALA A 441 7.08 2.94 -10.10
N PRO A 442 6.16 2.51 -11.00
CA PRO A 442 6.36 1.28 -11.74
C PRO A 442 7.49 1.46 -12.76
N PRO A 443 8.20 0.38 -13.15
CA PRO A 443 9.36 0.47 -14.03
C PRO A 443 9.05 0.93 -15.46
N GLY A 444 7.79 0.87 -15.88
CA GLY A 444 7.33 1.34 -17.20
C GLY A 444 6.84 2.80 -17.24
N ARG A 445 6.81 3.52 -16.11
CA ARG A 445 6.35 4.92 -16.05
C ARG A 445 7.46 5.86 -16.58
N ASP A 446 7.08 7.01 -17.15
CA ASP A 446 8.03 8.09 -17.42
C ASP A 446 8.69 8.58 -16.12
N LEU A 447 10.02 8.47 -16.07
CA LEU A 447 10.84 8.81 -14.91
C LEU A 447 11.61 10.13 -15.10
N SER A 448 11.46 10.80 -16.23
CA SER A 448 12.26 11.97 -16.64
C SER A 448 12.17 13.18 -15.69
N SER A 449 11.11 13.26 -14.89
CA SER A 449 10.92 14.33 -13.90
C SER A 449 11.77 14.20 -12.63
N TYR A 450 12.35 13.02 -12.38
CA TYR A 450 13.19 12.79 -11.21
C TYR A 450 14.67 13.09 -11.48
N LYS A 451 15.42 13.38 -10.43
CA LYS A 451 16.89 13.52 -10.48
C LYS A 451 17.60 12.21 -10.17
N VAL A 452 16.98 11.40 -9.29
CA VAL A 452 17.49 10.08 -8.87
C VAL A 452 16.39 9.04 -8.97
N VAL A 453 16.69 7.90 -9.57
CA VAL A 453 15.84 6.72 -9.57
C VAL A 453 16.57 5.56 -8.93
N ILE A 454 15.93 4.92 -7.96
CA ILE A 454 16.46 3.78 -7.23
C ILE A 454 15.60 2.56 -7.54
N VAL A 455 16.20 1.56 -8.15
CA VAL A 455 15.65 0.22 -8.38
C VAL A 455 16.17 -0.67 -7.26
N ALA A 456 15.46 -0.75 -6.14
CA ALA A 456 15.90 -1.56 -4.99
C ALA A 456 16.08 -3.04 -5.37
N ASN A 457 15.18 -3.55 -6.18
CA ASN A 457 15.23 -4.80 -6.91
C ASN A 457 14.20 -4.77 -8.05
N LEU A 458 14.57 -5.34 -9.19
CA LEU A 458 13.68 -5.57 -10.33
C LEU A 458 13.97 -6.98 -10.85
N TYR A 459 13.56 -8.01 -10.09
CA TYR A 459 13.81 -9.41 -10.38
C TYR A 459 13.33 -9.79 -11.78
N LEU A 460 12.08 -9.45 -12.10
CA LEU A 460 11.51 -9.55 -13.42
C LEU A 460 11.78 -8.26 -14.18
N CYS A 461 12.45 -8.34 -15.31
CA CYS A 461 12.75 -7.18 -16.14
C CYS A 461 12.52 -7.49 -17.61
N THR A 462 11.60 -6.77 -18.25
CA THR A 462 11.38 -6.86 -19.69
C THR A 462 12.33 -5.96 -20.46
N ALA A 463 12.49 -6.22 -21.76
CA ALA A 463 13.26 -5.34 -22.64
C ALA A 463 12.71 -3.90 -22.68
N GLU A 464 11.38 -3.73 -22.58
CA GLU A 464 10.73 -2.43 -22.55
C GLU A 464 11.04 -1.67 -21.26
N GLN A 465 10.98 -2.34 -20.10
CA GLN A 465 11.34 -1.76 -18.80
C GLN A 465 12.82 -1.36 -18.78
N ALA A 466 13.70 -2.20 -19.31
CA ALA A 466 15.13 -1.90 -19.42
C ALA A 466 15.39 -0.69 -20.32
N ALA A 467 14.71 -0.58 -21.46
CA ALA A 467 14.80 0.56 -22.36
C ALA A 467 14.31 1.86 -21.69
N ASN A 468 13.23 1.79 -20.90
CA ASN A 468 12.74 2.94 -20.13
C ASN A 468 13.78 3.40 -19.10
N LEU A 469 14.37 2.48 -18.33
CA LEU A 469 15.44 2.79 -17.37
C LEU A 469 16.70 3.35 -18.06
N ALA A 470 17.05 2.82 -19.24
CA ALA A 470 18.19 3.30 -20.03
C ALA A 470 17.98 4.72 -20.60
N SER A 471 16.73 5.11 -20.85
CA SER A 471 16.38 6.46 -21.31
C SER A 471 16.37 7.52 -20.20
N PHE A 472 16.44 7.11 -18.94
CA PHE A 472 16.41 8.02 -17.80
C PHE A 472 17.65 8.93 -17.77
N PRO A 473 17.48 10.28 -17.79
CA PRO A 473 18.61 11.20 -17.91
C PRO A 473 19.35 11.46 -16.58
N GLY A 474 18.75 11.11 -15.44
CA GLY A 474 19.28 11.38 -14.11
C GLY A 474 20.23 10.30 -13.59
N ARG A 475 20.37 10.22 -12.27
CA ARG A 475 21.20 9.20 -11.61
C ARG A 475 20.37 7.95 -11.32
N LEU A 476 20.77 6.82 -11.88
CA LEU A 476 20.13 5.52 -11.67
C LEU A 476 20.96 4.68 -10.71
N VAL A 477 20.28 4.07 -9.74
CA VAL A 477 20.88 3.04 -8.86
C VAL A 477 20.08 1.76 -9.04
N VAL A 478 20.78 0.65 -9.29
CA VAL A 478 20.15 -0.67 -9.45
C VAL A 478 20.74 -1.61 -8.39
N GLY A 479 19.86 -2.17 -7.57
CA GLY A 479 20.18 -3.13 -6.54
C GLY A 479 20.43 -4.54 -7.09
N PRO A 480 20.96 -5.44 -6.25
CA PRO A 480 21.36 -6.77 -6.68
C PRO A 480 20.16 -7.63 -7.08
N PHE A 481 20.46 -8.70 -7.81
CA PHE A 481 19.45 -9.68 -8.26
C PHE A 481 18.33 -9.05 -9.08
N SER A 482 18.67 -8.02 -9.87
CA SER A 482 17.76 -7.36 -10.82
C SER A 482 18.00 -7.89 -12.23
N GLY A 483 16.95 -7.90 -13.09
CA GLY A 483 17.03 -8.37 -14.48
C GLY A 483 17.38 -9.85 -14.59
N VAL A 484 16.86 -10.67 -13.68
CA VAL A 484 17.16 -12.12 -13.64
C VAL A 484 16.27 -12.89 -14.58
N VAL A 485 14.96 -12.57 -14.60
CA VAL A 485 13.96 -13.29 -15.39
C VAL A 485 13.14 -12.34 -16.29
N ASP A 486 12.51 -12.92 -17.29
CA ASP A 486 11.56 -12.25 -18.17
C ASP A 486 10.14 -12.23 -17.60
N ALA A 487 9.16 -11.78 -18.40
CA ALA A 487 7.75 -11.69 -18.01
C ALA A 487 7.08 -13.06 -17.75
N ALA A 488 7.70 -14.16 -18.11
CA ALA A 488 7.24 -15.52 -17.88
C ALA A 488 8.03 -16.24 -16.78
N ASP A 489 8.83 -15.50 -16.01
CA ASP A 489 9.73 -16.05 -14.98
C ASP A 489 10.78 -17.01 -15.54
N GLN A 490 11.18 -16.82 -16.81
CA GLN A 490 12.30 -17.55 -17.41
C GLN A 490 13.60 -16.75 -17.25
N VAL A 491 14.65 -17.42 -16.81
CA VAL A 491 15.98 -16.79 -16.62
C VAL A 491 16.51 -16.30 -17.97
N HIS A 492 16.97 -15.05 -18.01
CA HIS A 492 17.60 -14.49 -19.22
C HIS A 492 18.87 -15.24 -19.60
N GLU A 493 18.99 -15.67 -20.85
CA GLU A 493 20.22 -16.26 -21.36
C GLU A 493 21.39 -15.28 -21.28
N GLY A 494 22.57 -15.77 -20.91
CA GLY A 494 23.78 -14.96 -20.74
C GLY A 494 23.95 -14.35 -19.35
N GLY A 495 23.03 -14.61 -18.42
CA GLY A 495 23.12 -14.21 -16.99
C GLY A 495 22.56 -12.82 -16.69
N ALA A 496 22.37 -12.57 -15.40
CA ALA A 496 21.91 -11.26 -14.89
C ALA A 496 23.00 -10.18 -15.11
N PRO A 497 22.61 -8.91 -15.22
CA PRO A 497 21.25 -8.35 -15.11
C PRO A 497 20.47 -8.35 -16.44
N GLY A 498 20.57 -9.41 -17.25
CA GLY A 498 19.77 -9.61 -18.48
C GLY A 498 19.72 -8.39 -19.38
N PRO A 499 18.51 -7.83 -19.65
CA PRO A 499 18.34 -6.69 -20.55
C PRO A 499 18.95 -5.38 -20.04
N LEU A 500 19.35 -5.30 -18.76
CA LEU A 500 20.05 -4.13 -18.18
C LEU A 500 21.59 -4.20 -18.37
N ARG A 501 22.11 -5.26 -18.95
CA ARG A 501 23.57 -5.48 -19.07
C ARG A 501 24.27 -4.34 -19.80
N GLU A 502 23.75 -3.91 -20.93
CA GLU A 502 24.35 -2.80 -21.69
C GLU A 502 24.33 -1.48 -20.91
N LEU A 503 23.25 -1.21 -20.16
CA LEU A 503 23.13 -0.03 -19.32
C LEU A 503 24.16 -0.02 -18.19
N LEU A 504 24.38 -1.18 -17.56
CA LEU A 504 25.18 -1.29 -16.34
C LEU A 504 26.65 -1.68 -16.58
N GLY A 505 26.99 -2.24 -17.76
CA GLY A 505 28.35 -2.64 -18.13
C GLY A 505 28.93 -3.76 -17.26
N VAL A 506 28.06 -4.66 -16.77
CA VAL A 506 28.42 -5.79 -15.90
C VAL A 506 27.58 -7.02 -16.20
N ARG A 507 28.11 -8.19 -15.80
CA ARG A 507 27.41 -9.47 -15.78
C ARG A 507 27.63 -10.15 -14.43
N ALA A 508 26.59 -10.63 -13.80
CA ALA A 508 26.68 -11.54 -12.66
C ALA A 508 26.97 -12.96 -13.18
N GLU A 509 28.16 -13.46 -12.90
CA GLU A 509 28.57 -14.82 -13.28
C GLU A 509 27.95 -15.85 -12.35
N GLU A 510 27.93 -15.52 -11.03
CA GLU A 510 27.33 -16.37 -10.00
C GLU A 510 26.63 -15.54 -8.92
N PHE A 511 25.53 -16.07 -8.39
CA PHE A 511 24.87 -15.55 -7.20
C PHE A 511 25.51 -16.18 -5.95
N TRP A 512 25.88 -15.34 -4.98
CA TRP A 512 26.54 -15.74 -3.74
C TRP A 512 25.72 -15.28 -2.52
N PRO A 513 24.59 -15.93 -2.22
CA PRO A 513 23.83 -15.66 -0.99
C PRO A 513 24.72 -15.84 0.23
N ILE A 514 24.63 -14.91 1.17
CA ILE A 514 25.44 -14.94 2.40
C ILE A 514 24.69 -15.76 3.44
N PRO A 515 25.24 -16.88 3.95
CA PRO A 515 24.58 -17.69 4.96
C PRO A 515 24.37 -16.94 6.28
N ASP A 516 23.39 -17.38 7.08
CA ASP A 516 23.12 -16.80 8.38
C ASP A 516 24.37 -16.79 9.28
N GLY A 517 24.55 -15.68 9.99
CA GLY A 517 25.71 -15.48 10.85
C GLY A 517 27.04 -15.20 10.13
N ARG A 518 27.04 -15.19 8.79
CA ARG A 518 28.20 -14.78 7.98
C ARG A 518 28.04 -13.34 7.48
N THR A 519 29.16 -12.75 7.11
CA THR A 519 29.26 -11.41 6.53
C THR A 519 30.25 -11.38 5.38
N GLN A 520 30.07 -10.44 4.47
CA GLN A 520 31.00 -10.11 3.42
C GLN A 520 31.35 -8.62 3.51
N ASP A 521 32.63 -8.35 3.75
CA ASP A 521 33.13 -6.98 3.80
C ASP A 521 33.26 -6.40 2.38
N VAL A 522 32.96 -5.11 2.25
CA VAL A 522 33.07 -4.33 1.03
C VAL A 522 33.81 -3.03 1.34
N VAL A 523 34.76 -2.65 0.51
CA VAL A 523 35.55 -1.42 0.68
C VAL A 523 35.38 -0.53 -0.54
N MET A 524 34.89 0.69 -0.33
CA MET A 524 34.77 1.72 -1.34
C MET A 524 36.14 2.31 -1.70
N ARG A 525 36.22 3.04 -2.82
CA ARG A 525 37.48 3.65 -3.29
C ARG A 525 38.11 4.64 -2.31
N ASP A 526 37.30 5.36 -1.54
CA ASP A 526 37.74 6.32 -0.53
C ASP A 526 38.19 5.64 0.80
N GLY A 527 38.07 4.31 0.87
CA GLY A 527 38.40 3.52 2.05
C GLY A 527 37.21 3.26 2.99
N THR A 528 36.03 3.78 2.71
CA THR A 528 34.80 3.52 3.48
C THR A 528 34.51 2.02 3.47
N ARG A 529 34.25 1.45 4.65
CA ARG A 529 33.94 0.03 4.83
C ARG A 529 32.44 -0.17 4.98
N LEU A 530 31.90 -1.11 4.22
CA LEU A 530 30.52 -1.58 4.27
C LEU A 530 30.52 -3.07 4.59
N THR A 531 29.41 -3.57 5.13
CA THR A 531 29.21 -4.98 5.43
C THR A 531 27.91 -5.46 4.82
N ALA A 532 27.94 -6.53 4.05
CA ALA A 532 26.77 -7.22 3.52
C ALA A 532 26.51 -8.50 4.35
N ARG A 533 25.22 -8.83 4.59
CA ARG A 533 24.79 -9.99 5.39
C ARG A 533 23.79 -10.90 4.69
N THR A 534 23.27 -10.48 3.56
CA THR A 534 22.18 -11.20 2.90
C THR A 534 22.59 -11.69 1.52
N TRP A 535 23.23 -10.83 0.73
CA TRP A 535 23.44 -11.07 -0.69
C TRP A 535 24.77 -10.53 -1.19
N SER A 536 25.40 -11.27 -2.07
CA SER A 536 26.56 -10.88 -2.88
C SER A 536 26.53 -11.58 -4.24
N GLU A 537 27.27 -11.06 -5.20
CA GLU A 537 27.37 -11.55 -6.56
C GLU A 537 28.83 -11.55 -7.02
N TRP A 538 29.19 -12.56 -7.80
CA TRP A 538 30.43 -12.57 -8.54
C TRP A 538 30.21 -11.81 -9.85
N LEU A 539 30.79 -10.60 -9.95
CA LEU A 539 30.61 -9.74 -11.12
C LEU A 539 31.80 -9.84 -12.06
N ASP A 540 31.52 -10.09 -13.34
CA ASP A 540 32.37 -9.71 -14.46
C ASP A 540 32.05 -8.26 -14.84
N VAL A 541 33.10 -7.46 -15.03
CA VAL A 541 32.97 -6.04 -15.37
C VAL A 541 33.42 -5.87 -16.82
N ASP A 542 32.46 -5.46 -17.69
CA ASP A 542 32.76 -5.21 -19.10
C ASP A 542 33.48 -3.85 -19.25
N ASP A 543 32.74 -2.74 -19.13
CA ASP A 543 33.26 -1.37 -19.28
C ASP A 543 32.83 -0.40 -18.16
N ALA A 544 32.24 -0.94 -17.09
CA ALA A 544 31.90 -0.15 -15.93
C ALA A 544 33.11 0.13 -15.02
N GLN A 545 33.07 1.25 -14.35
CA GLN A 545 34.07 1.62 -13.35
C GLN A 545 33.76 0.92 -12.01
N VAL A 546 34.73 0.24 -11.41
CA VAL A 546 34.57 -0.36 -10.07
C VAL A 546 34.61 0.74 -9.00
N VAL A 547 33.55 0.87 -8.23
CA VAL A 547 33.38 1.84 -7.14
C VAL A 547 33.74 1.22 -5.78
N ALA A 548 33.39 -0.06 -5.57
CA ALA A 548 33.75 -0.80 -4.36
C ALA A 548 34.16 -2.24 -4.68
N ARG A 549 34.97 -2.83 -3.81
CA ARG A 549 35.42 -4.21 -3.94
C ARG A 549 35.15 -5.00 -2.67
N TYR A 550 34.90 -6.28 -2.83
CA TYR A 550 34.84 -7.22 -1.72
C TYR A 550 36.20 -7.36 -1.05
N ARG A 551 36.21 -7.64 0.26
CA ARG A 551 37.37 -7.95 1.05
C ARG A 551 37.18 -9.25 1.84
N GLY A 552 38.16 -10.13 1.72
CA GLY A 552 38.12 -11.44 2.33
C GLY A 552 37.16 -12.42 1.67
N GLY A 553 37.30 -13.69 2.01
CA GLY A 553 36.46 -14.76 1.47
C GLY A 553 36.71 -15.07 -0.02
N PRO A 554 35.80 -15.84 -0.63
CA PRO A 554 35.95 -16.26 -2.03
C PRO A 554 35.85 -15.10 -3.05
N LEU A 555 35.19 -14.01 -2.69
CA LEU A 555 35.01 -12.85 -3.56
C LEU A 555 36.10 -11.77 -3.38
N ASP A 556 37.17 -12.05 -2.58
CA ASP A 556 38.20 -11.04 -2.30
C ASP A 556 38.75 -10.37 -3.56
N GLY A 557 38.78 -9.03 -3.56
CA GLY A 557 39.27 -8.21 -4.66
C GLY A 557 38.32 -8.04 -5.85
N ARG A 558 37.21 -8.80 -5.91
CA ARG A 558 36.22 -8.65 -6.98
C ARG A 558 35.36 -7.41 -6.80
N ALA A 559 34.75 -6.96 -7.89
CA ALA A 559 33.84 -5.82 -7.90
C ALA A 559 32.58 -6.12 -7.08
N ALA A 560 32.21 -5.21 -6.19
CA ALA A 560 30.99 -5.27 -5.39
C ALA A 560 29.99 -4.16 -5.79
N VAL A 561 30.50 -2.97 -6.14
CA VAL A 561 29.70 -1.86 -6.65
C VAL A 561 30.41 -1.30 -7.91
N THR A 562 29.63 -1.06 -8.95
CA THR A 562 30.15 -0.54 -10.23
C THR A 562 29.35 0.66 -10.68
N ARG A 563 29.94 1.47 -11.60
CA ARG A 563 29.27 2.60 -12.21
C ARG A 563 29.61 2.68 -13.70
N ARG A 564 28.58 2.86 -14.52
CA ARG A 564 28.69 3.18 -15.93
C ARG A 564 27.88 4.43 -16.24
N GLY A 565 28.55 5.50 -16.65
CA GLY A 565 27.90 6.80 -16.86
C GLY A 565 27.16 7.30 -15.62
N THR A 566 25.85 7.41 -15.71
CA THR A 566 24.97 7.82 -14.59
C THR A 566 24.38 6.65 -13.80
N ALA A 567 24.57 5.41 -14.26
CA ALA A 567 24.02 4.21 -13.65
C ALA A 567 25.02 3.55 -12.69
N THR A 568 24.59 3.27 -11.46
CA THR A 568 25.34 2.53 -10.44
C THR A 568 24.67 1.18 -10.21
N TYR A 569 25.42 0.10 -10.20
CA TYR A 569 24.96 -1.25 -9.88
C TYR A 569 25.60 -1.76 -8.59
N LEU A 570 24.77 -2.30 -7.72
CA LEU A 570 25.22 -2.99 -6.50
C LEU A 570 25.10 -4.50 -6.72
N GLY A 571 26.24 -5.20 -6.75
CA GLY A 571 26.28 -6.67 -6.72
C GLY A 571 26.20 -7.24 -5.30
N CYS A 572 25.87 -6.43 -4.31
CA CYS A 572 25.66 -6.83 -2.93
C CYS A 572 24.62 -5.95 -2.25
N LEU A 573 24.12 -6.40 -1.10
CA LEU A 573 23.23 -5.62 -0.26
C LEU A 573 23.94 -5.25 1.04
N PRO A 574 24.58 -4.06 1.13
CA PRO A 574 25.15 -3.54 2.37
C PRO A 574 24.08 -3.26 3.42
N ASP A 575 24.41 -3.46 4.71
CA ASP A 575 23.53 -3.11 5.84
C ASP A 575 23.29 -1.60 5.93
N ASP A 576 24.29 -0.80 5.53
CA ASP A 576 24.20 0.66 5.45
C ASP A 576 24.42 1.11 4.00
N LEU A 577 23.36 1.64 3.42
CA LEU A 577 23.34 2.19 2.05
C LEU A 577 23.70 3.67 2.00
N THR A 578 23.85 4.33 3.16
CA THR A 578 24.10 5.77 3.28
C THR A 578 25.30 6.24 2.45
N PRO A 579 26.50 5.58 2.48
CA PRO A 579 27.63 6.04 1.71
C PRO A 579 27.40 6.02 0.19
N VAL A 580 26.67 5.02 -0.30
CA VAL A 580 26.31 4.94 -1.74
C VAL A 580 25.30 6.02 -2.10
N LEU A 581 24.29 6.22 -1.24
CA LEU A 581 23.28 7.27 -1.42
C LEU A 581 23.89 8.66 -1.41
N ASP A 582 24.80 8.95 -0.49
CA ASP A 582 25.46 10.25 -0.38
C ASP A 582 26.18 10.63 -1.68
N GLU A 583 26.91 9.69 -2.25
CA GLU A 583 27.60 9.92 -3.52
C GLU A 583 26.62 10.20 -4.67
N VAL A 584 25.52 9.43 -4.74
CA VAL A 584 24.51 9.56 -5.80
C VAL A 584 23.72 10.85 -5.65
N LEU A 585 23.24 11.18 -4.45
CA LEU A 585 22.47 12.40 -4.16
C LEU A 585 23.30 13.65 -4.41
N ALA A 586 24.55 13.68 -3.95
CA ALA A 586 25.47 14.80 -4.20
C ALA A 586 25.70 15.02 -5.69
N ALA A 587 25.92 13.93 -6.46
CA ALA A 587 26.12 14.00 -7.91
C ALA A 587 24.85 14.42 -8.67
N ALA A 588 23.66 14.27 -8.09
CA ALA A 588 22.37 14.69 -8.63
C ALA A 588 21.95 16.09 -8.15
N GLY A 589 22.70 16.71 -7.24
CA GLY A 589 22.32 17.99 -6.62
C GLY A 589 21.06 17.88 -5.76
N VAL A 590 20.80 16.71 -5.16
CA VAL A 590 19.73 16.49 -4.20
C VAL A 590 20.30 16.66 -2.80
N THR A 591 19.75 17.59 -2.04
CA THR A 591 20.20 17.89 -0.67
C THR A 591 19.09 17.59 0.32
N GLY A 592 19.44 16.87 1.38
CA GLY A 592 18.55 16.67 2.53
C GLY A 592 18.75 17.75 3.59
N THR A 593 17.94 17.67 4.62
CA THR A 593 18.03 18.50 5.84
C THR A 593 18.70 17.68 6.94
N ASP A 594 19.60 18.32 7.70
CA ASP A 594 20.15 17.72 8.92
C ASP A 594 19.09 17.80 10.03
N LEU A 595 18.46 16.67 10.31
CA LEU A 595 17.38 16.55 11.29
C LEU A 595 17.85 15.79 12.53
N PRO A 596 17.40 16.18 13.74
CA PRO A 596 17.60 15.36 14.93
C PRO A 596 16.97 13.98 14.77
N GLU A 597 17.57 12.97 15.43
CA GLU A 597 17.02 11.61 15.45
C GLU A 597 15.53 11.60 15.89
N GLY A 598 14.69 10.89 15.19
CA GLY A 598 13.26 10.79 15.43
C GLY A 598 12.45 12.02 14.98
N VAL A 599 13.07 13.00 14.34
CA VAL A 599 12.37 14.10 13.70
C VAL A 599 12.19 13.83 12.23
N GLU A 600 10.99 14.04 11.75
CA GLU A 600 10.59 13.95 10.34
C GLU A 600 10.25 15.35 9.82
N ALA A 601 10.67 15.65 8.60
CA ALA A 601 10.31 16.89 7.91
C ALA A 601 9.71 16.57 6.53
N CYS A 602 8.49 17.04 6.29
CA CYS A 602 7.79 16.87 5.03
C CYS A 602 7.35 18.24 4.48
N ARG A 603 7.57 18.45 3.18
CA ARG A 603 7.07 19.63 2.48
C ARG A 603 5.91 19.23 1.57
N ARG A 604 4.76 19.88 1.80
CA ARG A 604 3.54 19.68 1.03
C ARG A 604 3.06 21.05 0.52
N GLY A 605 3.30 21.37 -0.75
CA GLY A 605 3.09 22.71 -1.28
C GLY A 605 3.87 23.77 -0.48
N ASP A 606 3.16 24.80 -0.03
CA ASP A 606 3.72 25.90 0.79
C ASP A 606 3.81 25.55 2.29
N PHE A 607 3.51 24.30 2.66
CA PHE A 607 3.47 23.87 4.05
C PHE A 607 4.69 22.99 4.38
N LEU A 608 5.32 23.27 5.53
CA LEU A 608 6.39 22.45 6.10
C LEU A 608 5.86 21.80 7.39
N PHE A 609 5.75 20.49 7.37
CA PHE A 609 5.45 19.67 8.54
C PHE A 609 6.76 19.24 9.20
N LEU A 610 6.87 19.47 10.50
CA LEU A 610 7.95 19.00 11.36
C LEU A 610 7.33 18.16 12.46
N LEU A 611 7.66 16.87 12.49
CA LEU A 611 7.05 15.88 13.39
C LEU A 611 8.14 15.28 14.29
N ASN A 612 7.96 15.31 15.59
CA ASN A 612 8.87 14.70 16.54
C ASN A 612 8.29 13.37 17.05
N HIS A 613 8.74 12.27 16.48
CA HIS A 613 8.37 10.91 16.91
C HIS A 613 9.13 10.44 18.14
N GLY A 614 10.16 11.19 18.55
CA GLY A 614 11.01 10.89 19.69
C GLY A 614 10.32 11.11 21.05
N ALA A 615 10.95 10.58 22.09
CA ALA A 615 10.52 10.73 23.49
C ALA A 615 11.13 11.97 24.18
N GLN A 616 11.97 12.75 23.48
CA GLN A 616 12.63 13.95 23.98
C GLN A 616 12.29 15.15 23.11
N PRO A 617 12.30 16.39 23.65
CA PRO A 617 12.18 17.59 22.84
C PRO A 617 13.30 17.68 21.80
N ALA A 618 12.96 18.09 20.59
CA ALA A 618 13.90 18.26 19.49
C ALA A 618 13.96 19.73 19.04
N THR A 619 15.16 20.24 18.77
CA THR A 619 15.35 21.60 18.25
C THR A 619 15.71 21.54 16.78
N VAL A 620 14.88 22.15 15.92
CA VAL A 620 15.03 22.14 14.46
C VAL A 620 15.28 23.57 13.98
N PRO A 621 16.31 23.81 13.14
CA PRO A 621 16.48 25.09 12.47
C PRO A 621 15.40 25.25 11.38
N LEU A 622 14.81 26.43 11.31
CA LEU A 622 13.82 26.73 10.27
C LEU A 622 14.50 27.30 9.03
N PRO A 623 14.14 26.85 7.82
CA PRO A 623 14.70 27.37 6.57
C PRO A 623 14.29 28.85 6.32
N ALA A 624 13.12 29.24 6.79
CA ALA A 624 12.56 30.59 6.70
C ALA A 624 11.56 30.83 7.85
N PRO A 625 11.21 32.09 8.17
CA PRO A 625 10.08 32.39 9.05
C PRO A 625 8.78 31.83 8.47
N GLY A 626 7.91 31.32 9.34
CA GLY A 626 6.61 30.79 8.94
C GLY A 626 5.58 30.87 10.06
N THR A 627 4.29 30.90 9.70
CA THR A 627 3.20 30.86 10.68
C THR A 627 2.85 29.41 10.98
N ASP A 628 2.95 28.99 12.23
CA ASP A 628 2.47 27.68 12.67
C ASP A 628 0.94 27.66 12.67
N LEU A 629 0.35 26.85 11.80
CA LEU A 629 -1.10 26.76 11.62
C LEU A 629 -1.82 26.17 12.83
N LEU A 630 -1.14 25.35 13.62
CA LEU A 630 -1.73 24.72 14.80
C LEU A 630 -1.91 25.73 15.96
N THR A 631 -1.02 26.71 16.07
CA THR A 631 -1.01 27.69 17.17
C THR A 631 -1.28 29.12 16.73
N GLY A 632 -1.19 29.44 15.44
CA GLY A 632 -1.27 30.80 14.88
C GLY A 632 -0.03 31.66 15.16
N ARG A 633 1.07 31.11 15.67
CA ARG A 633 2.27 31.84 16.07
C ARG A 633 3.26 31.96 14.90
N LEU A 634 3.85 33.13 14.74
CA LEU A 634 5.00 33.30 13.86
C LEU A 634 6.25 32.70 14.51
N LEU A 635 6.88 31.76 13.83
CA LEU A 635 8.11 31.09 14.26
C LEU A 635 9.28 31.53 13.38
N THR A 636 10.46 31.74 13.97
CA THR A 636 11.66 32.20 13.29
C THR A 636 12.91 31.52 13.85
N GLY A 637 13.93 31.34 13.03
CA GLY A 637 15.25 30.84 13.42
C GLY A 637 15.26 29.36 13.80
N ARG A 638 14.83 29.02 15.01
CA ARG A 638 14.77 27.63 15.52
C ARG A 638 13.46 27.38 16.23
N VAL A 639 12.94 26.17 16.12
CA VAL A 639 11.77 25.72 16.87
C VAL A 639 12.11 24.53 17.76
N VAL A 640 11.56 24.52 18.98
CA VAL A 640 11.60 23.35 19.86
C VAL A 640 10.26 22.62 19.73
N ILE A 641 10.31 21.37 19.30
CA ILE A 641 9.14 20.50 19.13
C ILE A 641 9.10 19.55 20.33
N ALA A 642 8.00 19.56 21.06
CA ALA A 642 7.82 18.66 22.21
C ALA A 642 7.85 17.18 21.79
N PRO A 643 8.08 16.24 22.71
CA PRO A 643 7.96 14.82 22.39
C PRO A 643 6.57 14.48 21.86
N ARG A 644 6.52 13.67 20.81
CA ARG A 644 5.26 13.21 20.16
C ARG A 644 4.34 14.37 19.75
N ASP A 645 4.94 15.42 19.23
CA ASP A 645 4.24 16.63 18.80
C ASP A 645 4.70 17.08 17.41
N ALA A 646 4.01 18.05 16.86
CA ALA A 646 4.26 18.54 15.51
C ALA A 646 4.11 20.06 15.44
N VAL A 647 4.76 20.65 14.43
CA VAL A 647 4.60 22.03 13.99
C VAL A 647 4.29 22.01 12.49
N VAL A 648 3.33 22.81 12.05
CA VAL A 648 2.93 22.92 10.65
C VAL A 648 3.06 24.36 10.21
N LEU A 649 4.12 24.66 9.47
CA LEU A 649 4.46 26.02 9.04
C LEU A 649 3.90 26.31 7.65
N LYS A 650 3.27 27.45 7.50
CA LYS A 650 2.98 28.08 6.21
C LYS A 650 4.04 29.15 5.93
N HIS A 651 4.67 29.08 4.76
CA HIS A 651 5.69 30.02 4.27
C HIS A 651 5.13 31.05 3.30
#